data_cf581a2ba2090857d5447f3f0fcfdaa6
#
_entry.id   cf581a2ba2090857d5447f3f0fcfdaa6
#
_cell.length_a   1.000
_cell.length_b   1.000
_cell.length_c   1.000
_cell.angle_alpha   90.00
_cell.angle_beta   90.00
_cell.angle_gamma   90.00
#
_symmetry.space_group_name_H-M   'P 1'
#
loop_
_entity.id
_entity.type
_entity.pdbx_description
1 polymer ?
#
loop_
_entity_poly.entity_id
_entity_poly.type
_entity_poly.pdbx_seq_one_letter_code
_entity_poly.pdbx_strand_id
1 'polypeptide(L)'
;MALWSSIRFSLRILKKHWKLTSIAIFSLAIAMSAGGVGFSVFNALLLRPPAVPAPKQLVSIYTTTPTEEFSGINYDDYKYYRDNNHMFSDVLAFPYSIWVEPITYDHQSKSGLINAVSDNYFSVLGVRPLFGRTFGRGDDDKPTAEAVLSYSYWKWLGADPNIAGKSVTIDRVQLTIVGVTPRSFVGTIFSDLPDLWYPLSMDATMRHQAQDWRADRTVHYLGMIGRLKPGVTRPQALADMQMLSKQLAAAYPETDKDRVAQITETSMLPVDSVSSAKIISAILLAIVALVLFAACSNVANLLLALASARRHEILVRAAMGATRVRLIRDLLLDSTLLAAGGGLGGFLLAWLGLRQLTQFKPYLPGFGVIPLTIDFRPDIRVAVACAALVFVVGLATGLLPGLYSSSPNLAGALSGEIAVGGTRKGKIRNALVMIQVAVCTVVLIGVGLCLRSLINLERVDLGFSSRNVAMLTLDLQANGYSEEQGRSMYPRMRAAAAQIYGVDSIGMASDLPLSGNSGHDEQIRVEGSRETSQQAATISSVAVDEKYFSTLGIPVLAGRLFTSMDMAKAPTVIVINHLMAEKYWPGENPIGKTARIENGNQLVTVVGVVGDGKYIDIDEPARPFMYFDLNQRYEAVVYLMARTQGNPHQWLTPMSDALKKLDPQLFFQTLTMDDWTNFSLYIPRLILVCTSVFGGLAFVLAAVGLYGAVFYSVSERKKELGIRVALGAAPRDLWKMILRQTCVVTATGVCLGIAGGILASALVRSQLYGVRPVEWSVFLAVALTMGGMTVLTAYSAARPWMRADPMESVRHA
;
A
#
# COMPACT_ATOMS: atom_id res chain seq x y z
N MET A 1 10.43 -10.89 -48.59
CA MET A 1 10.85 -12.31 -48.59
C MET A 1 11.98 -12.61 -47.59
N ALA A 2 13.03 -11.79 -47.51
CA ALA A 2 14.19 -12.04 -46.62
C ALA A 2 13.89 -12.11 -45.13
N LEU A 3 12.97 -11.30 -44.64
CA LEU A 3 12.62 -11.28 -43.20
C LEU A 3 11.86 -12.53 -42.76
N TRP A 4 10.95 -13.03 -43.60
CA TRP A 4 10.18 -14.24 -43.37
C TRP A 4 11.04 -15.50 -43.36
N SER A 5 12.03 -15.56 -44.23
CA SER A 5 12.98 -16.67 -44.23
C SER A 5 13.87 -16.68 -42.98
N SER A 6 14.29 -15.50 -42.49
CA SER A 6 15.05 -15.37 -41.23
C SER A 6 14.21 -15.80 -40.02
N ILE A 7 12.95 -15.38 -39.95
CA ILE A 7 12.02 -15.83 -38.86
C ILE A 7 11.83 -17.35 -38.86
N ARG A 8 11.53 -17.96 -40.02
CA ARG A 8 11.40 -19.43 -40.12
C ARG A 8 12.67 -20.13 -39.67
N PHE A 9 13.84 -19.60 -40.06
CA PHE A 9 15.11 -20.15 -39.67
C PHE A 9 15.34 -20.09 -38.16
N SER A 10 15.10 -18.91 -37.52
CA SER A 10 15.20 -18.70 -36.07
C SER A 10 14.26 -19.67 -35.32
N LEU A 11 13.00 -19.82 -35.77
CA LEU A 11 12.05 -20.76 -35.16
C LEU A 11 12.51 -22.22 -35.21
N ARG A 12 13.12 -22.66 -36.33
CA ARG A 12 13.68 -24.03 -36.45
C ARG A 12 14.83 -24.26 -35.47
N ILE A 13 15.65 -23.25 -35.25
CA ILE A 13 16.79 -23.32 -34.33
C ILE A 13 16.30 -23.36 -32.88
N LEU A 14 15.37 -22.49 -32.51
CA LEU A 14 14.76 -22.48 -31.18
C LEU A 14 14.08 -23.82 -30.89
N LYS A 15 13.42 -24.42 -31.90
CA LYS A 15 12.83 -25.78 -31.78
C LYS A 15 13.87 -26.87 -31.60
N LYS A 16 15.02 -26.80 -32.33
CA LYS A 16 16.12 -27.76 -32.19
C LYS A 16 16.73 -27.74 -30.77
N HIS A 17 16.80 -26.58 -30.14
CA HIS A 17 17.33 -26.40 -28.79
C HIS A 17 16.20 -26.14 -27.75
N TRP A 18 15.08 -26.85 -27.89
CA TRP A 18 13.85 -26.58 -27.14
C TRP A 18 14.03 -26.51 -25.63
N LYS A 19 14.93 -27.31 -25.01
CA LYS A 19 15.21 -27.25 -23.55
C LYS A 19 15.75 -25.91 -23.12
N LEU A 20 16.74 -25.33 -23.83
CA LEU A 20 17.30 -24.04 -23.55
C LEU A 20 16.31 -22.91 -23.84
N THR A 21 15.58 -23.05 -24.97
CA THR A 21 14.52 -22.12 -25.37
C THR A 21 13.41 -22.04 -24.33
N SER A 22 12.97 -23.18 -23.79
CA SER A 22 11.93 -23.22 -22.74
C SER A 22 12.39 -22.55 -21.44
N ILE A 23 13.64 -22.77 -21.04
CA ILE A 23 14.23 -22.10 -19.86
C ILE A 23 14.28 -20.58 -20.05
N ALA A 24 14.71 -20.14 -21.25
CA ALA A 24 14.77 -18.71 -21.59
C ALA A 24 13.37 -18.07 -21.59
N ILE A 25 12.39 -18.69 -22.26
CA ILE A 25 11.00 -18.23 -22.31
C ILE A 25 10.39 -18.21 -20.90
N PHE A 26 10.60 -19.23 -20.10
CA PHE A 26 10.10 -19.31 -18.73
C PHE A 26 10.71 -18.22 -17.84
N SER A 27 12.02 -18.01 -17.91
CA SER A 27 12.70 -16.94 -17.16
C SER A 27 12.17 -15.55 -17.54
N LEU A 28 11.96 -15.31 -18.84
CA LEU A 28 11.39 -14.05 -19.33
C LEU A 28 9.91 -13.91 -18.95
N ALA A 29 9.12 -14.99 -19.05
CA ALA A 29 7.71 -14.96 -18.68
C ALA A 29 7.52 -14.58 -17.21
N ILE A 30 8.31 -15.15 -16.31
CA ILE A 30 8.30 -14.81 -14.89
C ILE A 30 8.63 -13.33 -14.68
N ALA A 31 9.73 -12.86 -15.25
CA ALA A 31 10.18 -11.48 -15.06
C ALA A 31 9.25 -10.47 -15.72
N MET A 32 8.71 -10.77 -16.89
CA MET A 32 7.73 -9.91 -17.57
C MET A 32 6.36 -9.93 -16.87
N SER A 33 5.97 -11.04 -16.25
CA SER A 33 4.79 -11.09 -15.37
C SER A 33 4.97 -10.15 -14.18
N ALA A 34 6.12 -10.20 -13.51
CA ALA A 34 6.45 -9.28 -12.44
C ALA A 34 6.37 -7.81 -12.90
N GLY A 35 6.91 -7.51 -14.10
CA GLY A 35 6.81 -6.20 -14.73
C GLY A 35 5.38 -5.77 -15.02
N GLY A 36 4.57 -6.67 -15.56
CA GLY A 36 3.16 -6.43 -15.86
C GLY A 36 2.32 -6.16 -14.62
N VAL A 37 2.49 -6.97 -13.55
CA VAL A 37 1.81 -6.76 -12.26
C VAL A 37 2.28 -5.46 -11.61
N GLY A 38 3.59 -5.23 -11.50
CA GLY A 38 4.14 -4.02 -10.89
C GLY A 38 3.69 -2.76 -11.60
N PHE A 39 3.71 -2.75 -12.94
CA PHE A 39 3.22 -1.62 -13.72
C PHE A 39 1.69 -1.45 -13.62
N SER A 40 0.92 -2.55 -13.52
CA SER A 40 -0.53 -2.47 -13.32
C SER A 40 -0.88 -1.84 -11.98
N VAL A 41 -0.16 -2.21 -10.91
CA VAL A 41 -0.32 -1.59 -9.59
C VAL A 41 0.07 -0.11 -9.64
N PHE A 42 1.22 0.22 -10.21
CA PHE A 42 1.67 1.60 -10.39
C PHE A 42 0.67 2.43 -11.21
N ASN A 43 0.17 1.87 -12.32
CA ASN A 43 -0.83 2.53 -13.16
C ASN A 43 -2.15 2.75 -12.40
N ALA A 44 -2.63 1.75 -11.66
CA ALA A 44 -3.87 1.85 -10.90
C ALA A 44 -3.78 2.91 -9.80
N LEU A 45 -2.66 2.98 -9.08
CA LEU A 45 -2.49 3.90 -7.95
C LEU A 45 -2.16 5.34 -8.37
N LEU A 46 -1.32 5.53 -9.40
CA LEU A 46 -0.73 6.84 -9.68
C LEU A 46 -1.02 7.39 -11.08
N LEU A 47 -1.19 6.53 -12.09
CA LEU A 47 -1.33 6.99 -13.47
C LEU A 47 -2.77 7.00 -13.99
N ARG A 48 -3.65 6.19 -13.37
CA ARG A 48 -5.05 6.10 -13.81
C ARG A 48 -5.80 7.35 -13.34
N PRO A 49 -6.21 8.23 -14.25
CA PRO A 49 -6.97 9.40 -13.87
C PRO A 49 -8.37 9.00 -13.44
N PRO A 50 -9.07 9.81 -12.65
CA PRO A 50 -10.49 9.65 -12.44
C PRO A 50 -11.24 9.49 -13.76
N ALA A 51 -12.27 8.65 -13.78
CA ALA A 51 -13.06 8.37 -15.00
C ALA A 51 -14.04 9.51 -15.33
N VAL A 52 -13.51 10.71 -15.49
CA VAL A 52 -14.24 11.96 -15.74
C VAL A 52 -13.71 12.67 -16.99
N PRO A 53 -14.50 13.54 -17.64
CA PRO A 53 -14.04 14.34 -18.77
C PRO A 53 -12.86 15.25 -18.40
N ALA A 54 -11.86 15.34 -19.28
CA ALA A 54 -10.69 16.19 -19.16
C ALA A 54 -9.99 16.11 -17.76
N PRO A 55 -9.60 14.94 -17.28
CA PRO A 55 -9.11 14.75 -15.91
C PRO A 55 -7.82 15.53 -15.62
N LYS A 56 -7.03 15.87 -16.64
CA LYS A 56 -5.79 16.68 -16.49
C LYS A 56 -6.07 18.14 -16.09
N GLN A 57 -7.32 18.61 -16.23
CA GLN A 57 -7.73 19.93 -15.77
C GLN A 57 -8.14 19.91 -14.30
N LEU A 58 -8.29 18.75 -13.68
CA LEU A 58 -8.62 18.64 -12.27
C LEU A 58 -7.37 18.67 -11.42
N VAL A 59 -7.42 19.43 -10.35
CA VAL A 59 -6.38 19.50 -9.32
C VAL A 59 -7.01 19.43 -7.94
N SER A 60 -6.37 18.70 -7.04
CA SER A 60 -6.74 18.64 -5.62
C SER A 60 -6.11 19.83 -4.90
N ILE A 61 -6.91 20.50 -4.07
CA ILE A 61 -6.54 21.68 -3.30
C ILE A 61 -6.68 21.33 -1.83
N TYR A 62 -5.66 21.61 -1.04
CA TYR A 62 -5.58 21.37 0.41
C TYR A 62 -4.79 22.48 1.08
N THR A 63 -4.77 22.52 2.40
CA THR A 63 -3.94 23.46 3.14
C THR A 63 -2.79 22.74 3.86
N THR A 64 -1.73 23.48 4.14
CA THR A 64 -0.63 23.04 5.00
C THR A 64 -0.52 23.97 6.20
N THR A 65 -0.11 23.44 7.34
CA THR A 65 0.26 24.21 8.53
C THR A 65 1.70 23.87 8.93
N PRO A 66 2.34 24.59 9.86
CA PRO A 66 3.67 24.23 10.35
C PRO A 66 3.75 22.84 11.00
N THR A 67 2.64 22.32 11.47
CA THR A 67 2.53 21.02 12.15
C THR A 67 1.93 19.91 11.29
N GLU A 68 1.20 20.28 10.24
CA GLU A 68 0.49 19.35 9.36
C GLU A 68 0.85 19.60 7.90
N GLU A 69 1.38 18.58 7.24
CA GLU A 69 1.68 18.62 5.80
C GLU A 69 0.38 18.60 4.95
N PHE A 70 -0.69 18.04 5.50
CA PHE A 70 -2.01 17.96 4.86
C PHE A 70 -3.09 18.30 5.88
N SER A 71 -3.82 19.38 5.63
CA SER A 71 -4.96 19.80 6.42
C SER A 71 -6.16 20.07 5.52
N GLY A 72 -7.34 19.84 6.05
CA GLY A 72 -8.60 20.15 5.38
C GLY A 72 -8.88 21.65 5.34
N ILE A 73 -10.04 21.99 4.83
CA ILE A 73 -10.52 23.36 4.67
C ILE A 73 -11.90 23.46 5.34
N ASN A 74 -12.20 24.58 6.00
CA ASN A 74 -13.54 24.82 6.52
C ASN A 74 -14.51 25.24 5.41
N TYR A 75 -15.80 25.20 5.67
CA TYR A 75 -16.84 25.45 4.65
C TYR A 75 -16.86 26.91 4.15
N ASP A 76 -16.61 27.88 5.02
CA ASP A 76 -16.59 29.29 4.62
C ASP A 76 -15.38 29.62 3.75
N ASP A 77 -14.21 29.03 4.07
CA ASP A 77 -13.01 29.16 3.24
C ASP A 77 -13.21 28.51 1.89
N TYR A 78 -13.87 27.32 1.83
CA TYR A 78 -14.24 26.71 0.57
C TYR A 78 -15.08 27.66 -0.29
N LYS A 79 -16.13 28.28 0.28
CA LYS A 79 -16.95 29.29 -0.43
C LYS A 79 -16.10 30.45 -0.92
N TYR A 80 -15.22 30.96 -0.04
CA TYR A 80 -14.32 32.06 -0.38
C TYR A 80 -13.42 31.71 -1.55
N TYR A 81 -12.75 30.57 -1.52
CA TYR A 81 -11.92 30.08 -2.62
C TYR A 81 -12.74 29.86 -3.89
N ARG A 82 -13.91 29.25 -3.81
CA ARG A 82 -14.79 29.03 -4.95
C ARG A 82 -15.20 30.34 -5.63
N ASP A 83 -15.61 31.33 -4.86
CA ASP A 83 -16.22 32.55 -5.37
C ASP A 83 -15.21 33.63 -5.80
N ASN A 84 -13.99 33.62 -5.23
CA ASN A 84 -12.98 34.64 -5.49
C ASN A 84 -11.80 34.18 -6.35
N ASN A 85 -11.73 32.91 -6.77
CA ASN A 85 -10.66 32.45 -7.64
C ASN A 85 -10.85 32.94 -9.09
N HIS A 86 -9.73 33.14 -9.79
CA HIS A 86 -9.70 33.56 -11.18
C HIS A 86 -9.21 32.47 -12.14
N MET A 87 -8.60 31.43 -11.64
CA MET A 87 -7.89 30.41 -12.41
C MET A 87 -8.70 29.12 -12.64
N PHE A 88 -9.73 28.91 -11.83
CA PHE A 88 -10.62 27.75 -11.99
C PHE A 88 -11.93 28.13 -12.68
N SER A 89 -12.50 27.19 -13.41
CA SER A 89 -13.87 27.34 -13.92
C SER A 89 -14.87 27.18 -12.79
N ASP A 90 -14.60 26.27 -11.86
CA ASP A 90 -15.33 26.09 -10.61
C ASP A 90 -14.53 25.19 -9.65
N VAL A 91 -14.87 25.18 -8.35
CA VAL A 91 -14.24 24.40 -7.30
C VAL A 91 -15.30 23.65 -6.52
N LEU A 92 -15.17 22.36 -6.39
CA LEU A 92 -16.03 21.49 -5.58
C LEU A 92 -15.42 21.19 -4.23
N ALA A 93 -16.25 20.79 -3.26
CA ALA A 93 -15.80 20.31 -1.95
C ALA A 93 -16.50 18.99 -1.56
N PHE A 94 -15.83 18.23 -0.73
CA PHE A 94 -16.33 16.99 -0.13
C PHE A 94 -15.59 16.70 1.18
N PRO A 95 -16.25 16.11 2.18
CA PRO A 95 -15.58 15.67 3.40
C PRO A 95 -14.56 14.55 3.13
N TYR A 96 -13.44 14.56 3.85
CA TYR A 96 -12.48 13.45 3.80
C TYR A 96 -13.00 12.16 4.46
N SER A 97 -14.05 12.25 5.26
CA SER A 97 -14.66 11.09 5.91
C SER A 97 -15.87 10.56 5.13
N ILE A 98 -15.95 9.24 5.04
CA ILE A 98 -17.06 8.51 4.47
C ILE A 98 -17.79 7.82 5.59
N TRP A 99 -19.09 7.65 5.39
CA TRP A 99 -19.96 7.02 6.35
C TRP A 99 -20.50 5.72 5.79
N VAL A 100 -20.64 4.72 6.65
CA VAL A 100 -21.32 3.48 6.33
C VAL A 100 -22.63 3.46 7.10
N GLU A 101 -23.72 3.63 6.35
CA GLU A 101 -25.04 3.68 6.95
C GLU A 101 -25.99 2.66 6.32
N PRO A 102 -27.03 2.21 7.05
CA PRO A 102 -28.09 1.41 6.49
C PRO A 102 -28.92 2.24 5.53
N ILE A 103 -28.82 1.93 4.25
CA ILE A 103 -29.68 2.52 3.22
C ILE A 103 -30.88 1.58 3.02
N THR A 104 -32.09 2.05 3.32
CA THR A 104 -33.33 1.29 3.20
C THR A 104 -34.11 1.75 1.99
N TYR A 105 -34.45 0.82 1.11
CA TYR A 105 -35.32 1.04 -0.05
C TYR A 105 -36.30 -0.13 -0.16
N ASP A 106 -37.58 0.15 -0.31
CA ASP A 106 -38.66 -0.85 -0.47
C ASP A 106 -38.57 -2.03 0.52
N HIS A 107 -38.46 -1.72 1.82
CA HIS A 107 -38.29 -2.67 2.95
C HIS A 107 -37.00 -3.50 2.93
N GLN A 108 -36.10 -3.28 1.99
CA GLN A 108 -34.78 -3.89 1.98
C GLN A 108 -33.75 -2.88 2.52
N SER A 109 -32.98 -3.31 3.51
CA SER A 109 -31.90 -2.50 4.09
C SER A 109 -30.54 -3.15 3.83
N LYS A 110 -29.58 -2.34 3.45
CA LYS A 110 -28.18 -2.76 3.27
C LYS A 110 -27.27 -1.62 3.67
N SER A 111 -26.22 -1.95 4.41
CA SER A 111 -25.14 -1.00 4.69
C SER A 111 -24.52 -0.53 3.36
N GLY A 112 -24.45 0.76 3.15
CA GLY A 112 -23.86 1.39 1.99
C GLY A 112 -22.95 2.53 2.39
N LEU A 113 -21.98 2.84 1.55
CA LEU A 113 -21.11 3.99 1.68
C LEU A 113 -21.84 5.24 1.20
N ILE A 114 -21.96 6.23 2.07
CA ILE A 114 -22.57 7.51 1.73
C ILE A 114 -21.54 8.63 1.81
N ASN A 115 -21.64 9.61 0.93
CA ASN A 115 -20.74 10.76 0.91
C ASN A 115 -21.52 12.06 0.69
N ALA A 116 -21.24 13.05 1.54
CA ALA A 116 -21.70 14.41 1.31
C ALA A 116 -20.83 15.08 0.25
N VAL A 117 -21.42 15.87 -0.61
CA VAL A 117 -20.68 16.60 -1.66
C VAL A 117 -21.29 17.97 -1.90
N SER A 118 -20.49 18.94 -2.36
CA SER A 118 -21.02 20.25 -2.76
C SER A 118 -21.98 20.12 -3.93
N ASP A 119 -22.91 21.05 -4.03
CA ASP A 119 -23.96 21.09 -5.05
C ASP A 119 -23.43 21.07 -6.50
N ASN A 120 -22.22 21.58 -6.71
CA ASN A 120 -21.53 21.64 -7.99
C ASN A 120 -20.62 20.41 -8.26
N TYR A 121 -20.57 19.41 -7.37
CA TYR A 121 -19.67 18.27 -7.45
C TYR A 121 -19.69 17.57 -8.81
N PHE A 122 -20.85 17.14 -9.25
CA PHE A 122 -20.97 16.41 -10.52
C PHE A 122 -20.72 17.32 -11.74
N SER A 123 -21.11 18.59 -11.66
CA SER A 123 -20.91 19.56 -12.74
C SER A 123 -19.43 19.89 -12.92
N VAL A 124 -18.70 20.13 -11.84
CA VAL A 124 -17.22 20.36 -11.86
C VAL A 124 -16.51 19.13 -12.40
N LEU A 125 -16.91 17.92 -11.99
CA LEU A 125 -16.36 16.67 -12.52
C LEU A 125 -16.79 16.39 -13.97
N GLY A 126 -17.82 17.06 -14.48
CA GLY A 126 -18.37 16.83 -15.81
C GLY A 126 -19.11 15.49 -15.92
N VAL A 127 -19.62 14.97 -14.82
CA VAL A 127 -20.35 13.70 -14.76
C VAL A 127 -21.79 13.91 -15.15
N ARG A 128 -22.23 13.22 -16.21
CA ARG A 128 -23.63 13.21 -16.64
C ARG A 128 -24.32 11.99 -16.06
N PRO A 129 -25.51 12.15 -15.45
CA PRO A 129 -26.24 11.01 -14.91
C PRO A 129 -26.70 10.06 -16.01
N LEU A 130 -26.85 8.78 -15.67
CA LEU A 130 -27.44 7.77 -16.56
C LEU A 130 -28.94 7.95 -16.66
N PHE A 131 -29.58 8.26 -15.53
CA PHE A 131 -31.00 8.58 -15.40
C PHE A 131 -31.17 9.78 -14.47
N GLY A 132 -32.24 10.55 -14.67
CA GLY A 132 -32.57 11.69 -13.84
C GLY A 132 -31.60 12.88 -13.98
N ARG A 133 -31.31 13.55 -12.89
CA ARG A 133 -30.39 14.68 -12.78
C ARG A 133 -29.38 14.50 -11.66
N THR A 134 -28.39 15.37 -11.61
CA THR A 134 -27.50 15.55 -10.47
C THR A 134 -27.91 16.77 -9.65
N PHE A 135 -27.21 17.05 -8.57
CA PHE A 135 -27.45 18.25 -7.76
C PHE A 135 -27.27 19.52 -8.60
N GLY A 136 -28.03 20.55 -8.28
CA GLY A 136 -28.03 21.83 -8.95
C GLY A 136 -27.46 22.93 -8.06
N ARG A 137 -26.97 23.99 -8.66
CA ARG A 137 -26.43 25.15 -7.95
C ARG A 137 -27.49 25.74 -7.01
N GLY A 138 -27.15 25.91 -5.73
CA GLY A 138 -28.06 26.39 -4.69
C GLY A 138 -28.64 25.27 -3.79
N ASP A 139 -28.44 24.00 -4.10
CA ASP A 139 -28.86 22.89 -3.23
C ASP A 139 -28.07 22.86 -1.91
N ASP A 140 -26.94 23.56 -1.84
CA ASP A 140 -26.16 23.74 -0.60
C ASP A 140 -26.63 24.94 0.24
N ASP A 141 -27.44 25.84 -0.28
CA ASP A 141 -27.93 27.01 0.46
C ASP A 141 -29.00 26.62 1.49
N LYS A 142 -29.75 25.57 1.24
CA LYS A 142 -30.79 25.04 2.13
C LYS A 142 -30.69 23.51 2.18
N PRO A 143 -31.05 22.89 3.32
CA PRO A 143 -31.11 21.44 3.40
C PRO A 143 -32.01 20.86 2.30
N THR A 144 -31.42 20.23 1.32
CA THR A 144 -32.12 19.66 0.16
C THR A 144 -32.02 18.13 0.26
N ALA A 145 -33.14 17.50 0.60
CA ALA A 145 -33.22 16.05 0.86
C ALA A 145 -33.20 15.24 -0.45
N GLU A 146 -32.08 15.28 -1.16
CA GLU A 146 -31.85 14.60 -2.44
C GLU A 146 -30.68 13.64 -2.37
N ALA A 147 -30.75 12.60 -3.22
CA ALA A 147 -29.70 11.59 -3.33
C ALA A 147 -29.41 11.25 -4.80
N VAL A 148 -28.14 11.04 -5.11
CA VAL A 148 -27.69 10.47 -6.38
C VAL A 148 -27.09 9.10 -6.08
N LEU A 149 -27.59 8.06 -6.75
CA LEU A 149 -27.12 6.68 -6.55
C LEU A 149 -25.92 6.37 -7.45
N SER A 150 -25.04 5.50 -6.96
CA SER A 150 -24.05 4.87 -7.83
C SER A 150 -24.71 3.83 -8.76
N TYR A 151 -24.07 3.59 -9.91
CA TYR A 151 -24.52 2.54 -10.82
C TYR A 151 -24.57 1.16 -10.16
N SER A 152 -23.60 0.85 -9.31
CA SER A 152 -23.49 -0.43 -8.60
C SER A 152 -24.62 -0.63 -7.61
N TYR A 153 -24.95 0.40 -6.84
CA TYR A 153 -26.03 0.36 -5.88
C TYR A 153 -27.40 0.31 -6.56
N TRP A 154 -27.64 1.14 -7.59
CA TRP A 154 -28.83 1.08 -8.42
C TRP A 154 -29.06 -0.32 -9.02
N LYS A 155 -28.00 -0.96 -9.52
CA LYS A 155 -28.08 -2.31 -10.04
C LYS A 155 -28.43 -3.33 -8.96
N TRP A 156 -27.92 -3.16 -7.75
CA TRP A 156 -28.26 -4.01 -6.60
C TRP A 156 -29.75 -3.84 -6.21
N LEU A 157 -30.30 -2.62 -6.31
CA LEU A 157 -31.74 -2.33 -6.08
C LEU A 157 -32.68 -2.88 -7.18
N GLY A 158 -32.19 -3.69 -8.13
CA GLY A 158 -32.98 -4.30 -9.17
C GLY A 158 -32.98 -3.54 -10.51
N ALA A 159 -32.15 -2.50 -10.65
CA ALA A 159 -31.91 -1.76 -11.90
C ALA A 159 -33.19 -1.13 -12.52
N ASP A 160 -34.11 -0.60 -11.69
CA ASP A 160 -35.31 0.07 -12.15
C ASP A 160 -34.98 1.38 -12.89
N PRO A 161 -35.33 1.52 -14.18
CA PRO A 161 -35.09 2.75 -14.94
C PRO A 161 -35.90 3.97 -14.40
N ASN A 162 -36.98 3.71 -13.68
CA ASN A 162 -37.88 4.74 -13.12
C ASN A 162 -37.59 5.01 -11.64
N ILE A 163 -36.35 4.81 -11.21
CA ILE A 163 -35.95 4.99 -9.80
C ILE A 163 -35.91 6.47 -9.38
N ALA A 164 -35.68 7.38 -10.33
CA ALA A 164 -35.70 8.81 -10.06
C ALA A 164 -37.10 9.26 -9.59
N GLY A 165 -37.13 10.04 -8.52
CA GLY A 165 -38.39 10.47 -7.85
C GLY A 165 -38.83 9.52 -6.73
N LYS A 166 -38.24 8.33 -6.60
CA LYS A 166 -38.47 7.45 -5.47
C LYS A 166 -37.60 7.85 -4.26
N SER A 167 -37.96 7.36 -3.07
CA SER A 167 -37.26 7.73 -1.85
C SER A 167 -36.43 6.56 -1.31
N VAL A 168 -35.26 6.89 -0.78
CA VAL A 168 -34.46 6.02 0.10
C VAL A 168 -34.47 6.61 1.50
N THR A 169 -34.41 5.75 2.50
CA THR A 169 -34.27 6.16 3.91
C THR A 169 -32.89 5.77 4.39
N ILE A 170 -32.18 6.72 4.93
CA ILE A 170 -30.87 6.54 5.56
C ILE A 170 -31.03 7.07 6.97
N ASP A 171 -30.86 6.21 7.97
CA ASP A 171 -30.94 6.60 9.35
C ASP A 171 -32.14 7.50 9.68
N ARG A 172 -33.35 7.06 9.31
CA ARG A 172 -34.64 7.78 9.51
C ARG A 172 -34.79 9.06 8.66
N VAL A 173 -33.75 9.51 7.96
CA VAL A 173 -33.84 10.65 7.02
C VAL A 173 -34.24 10.14 5.65
N GLN A 174 -35.33 10.66 5.14
CA GLN A 174 -35.83 10.29 3.81
C GLN A 174 -35.22 11.22 2.76
N LEU A 175 -34.51 10.64 1.78
CA LEU A 175 -33.94 11.35 0.63
C LEU A 175 -34.65 10.94 -0.66
N THR A 176 -34.89 11.89 -1.54
CA THR A 176 -35.43 11.63 -2.87
C THR A 176 -34.29 11.30 -3.85
N ILE A 177 -34.36 10.17 -4.51
CA ILE A 177 -33.40 9.81 -5.57
C ILE A 177 -33.65 10.72 -6.77
N VAL A 178 -32.69 11.58 -7.10
CA VAL A 178 -32.77 12.49 -8.25
C VAL A 178 -32.05 11.98 -9.47
N GLY A 179 -31.10 11.04 -9.31
CA GLY A 179 -30.41 10.46 -10.45
C GLY A 179 -29.51 9.29 -10.10
N VAL A 180 -28.95 8.69 -11.15
CA VAL A 180 -28.00 7.57 -11.07
C VAL A 180 -26.75 7.89 -11.87
N THR A 181 -25.58 7.68 -11.31
CA THR A 181 -24.30 7.92 -12.01
C THR A 181 -24.05 6.88 -13.11
N PRO A 182 -23.25 7.23 -14.15
CA PRO A 182 -22.86 6.25 -15.16
C PRO A 182 -21.94 5.19 -14.58
N ARG A 183 -21.90 4.01 -15.19
CA ARG A 183 -21.08 2.87 -14.76
C ARG A 183 -19.59 3.18 -14.63
N SER A 184 -19.09 4.12 -15.41
CA SER A 184 -17.68 4.51 -15.40
C SER A 184 -17.29 5.36 -14.21
N PHE A 185 -18.25 6.03 -13.56
CA PHE A 185 -18.00 6.91 -12.44
C PHE A 185 -18.16 6.16 -11.12
N VAL A 186 -17.11 6.13 -10.33
CA VAL A 186 -17.04 5.42 -9.04
C VAL A 186 -16.69 6.33 -7.87
N GLY A 187 -16.69 7.65 -8.08
CA GLY A 187 -16.25 8.62 -7.07
C GLY A 187 -14.89 9.23 -7.38
N THR A 188 -14.37 10.01 -6.44
CA THR A 188 -13.10 10.77 -6.58
C THR A 188 -11.95 10.12 -5.83
N ILE A 189 -12.21 9.20 -4.90
CA ILE A 189 -11.20 8.52 -4.06
C ILE A 189 -11.45 7.00 -4.10
N PHE A 190 -10.38 6.20 -4.25
CA PHE A 190 -10.49 4.73 -4.34
C PHE A 190 -10.93 4.05 -3.04
N SER A 191 -10.55 4.59 -1.90
CA SER A 191 -10.99 4.07 -0.61
C SER A 191 -12.48 4.23 -0.41
N ASP A 192 -13.08 5.11 -1.22
CA ASP A 192 -14.36 5.70 -0.98
C ASP A 192 -15.21 5.53 -2.23
N LEU A 193 -15.75 4.34 -2.44
CA LEU A 193 -16.67 4.07 -3.54
C LEU A 193 -18.11 4.26 -3.04
N PRO A 194 -18.63 5.51 -3.02
CA PRO A 194 -19.96 5.75 -2.48
C PRO A 194 -21.02 4.97 -3.22
N ASP A 195 -21.91 4.40 -2.46
CA ASP A 195 -23.16 3.83 -2.97
C ASP A 195 -24.19 4.93 -3.24
N LEU A 196 -24.06 6.05 -2.49
CA LEU A 196 -24.95 7.20 -2.59
C LEU A 196 -24.20 8.50 -2.23
N TRP A 197 -24.57 9.59 -2.95
CA TRP A 197 -24.16 10.95 -2.64
C TRP A 197 -25.36 11.80 -2.22
N TYR A 198 -25.15 12.76 -1.31
CA TYR A 198 -26.12 13.75 -0.89
C TYR A 198 -25.47 15.13 -0.76
N PRO A 199 -26.25 16.25 -0.84
CA PRO A 199 -25.69 17.60 -0.75
C PRO A 199 -25.07 17.88 0.63
N LEU A 200 -24.00 18.68 0.70
CA LEU A 200 -23.38 19.12 1.97
C LEU A 200 -24.37 19.82 2.90
N SER A 201 -25.42 20.46 2.33
CA SER A 201 -26.51 21.08 3.12
C SER A 201 -27.25 20.10 4.01
N MET A 202 -27.24 18.83 3.68
CA MET A 202 -27.89 17.77 4.47
C MET A 202 -26.97 17.14 5.52
N ASP A 203 -25.65 17.43 5.50
CA ASP A 203 -24.70 16.66 6.28
C ASP A 203 -24.97 16.77 7.80
N ALA A 204 -25.26 17.96 8.31
CA ALA A 204 -25.63 18.14 9.70
C ALA A 204 -26.94 17.39 10.07
N THR A 205 -27.93 17.37 9.15
CA THR A 205 -29.16 16.62 9.33
C THR A 205 -28.93 15.12 9.30
N MET A 206 -28.11 14.65 8.36
CA MET A 206 -27.74 13.24 8.22
C MET A 206 -26.95 12.71 9.42
N ARG A 207 -26.19 13.58 10.06
CA ARG A 207 -25.40 13.28 11.27
C ARG A 207 -26.17 13.61 12.57
N HIS A 208 -27.42 14.03 12.48
CA HIS A 208 -28.23 14.46 13.64
C HIS A 208 -27.53 15.49 14.53
N GLN A 209 -26.68 16.34 13.95
CA GLN A 209 -25.96 17.37 14.70
C GLN A 209 -26.91 18.50 15.07
N ALA A 210 -26.84 18.94 16.35
CA ALA A 210 -27.64 20.05 16.86
C ALA A 210 -27.28 21.39 16.18
N GLN A 211 -26.03 21.54 15.75
CA GLN A 211 -25.54 22.71 15.04
C GLN A 211 -24.90 22.31 13.71
N ASP A 212 -25.10 23.12 12.71
CA ASP A 212 -24.49 22.93 11.41
C ASP A 212 -23.00 23.27 11.49
N TRP A 213 -22.12 22.26 11.44
CA TRP A 213 -20.66 22.42 11.46
C TRP A 213 -20.16 23.37 10.36
N ARG A 214 -20.93 23.58 9.29
CA ARG A 214 -20.57 24.50 8.23
C ARG A 214 -20.44 25.95 8.70
N ALA A 215 -21.10 26.29 9.82
CA ALA A 215 -20.99 27.61 10.44
C ALA A 215 -19.78 27.72 11.39
N ASP A 216 -19.09 26.62 11.68
CA ASP A 216 -17.91 26.60 12.56
C ASP A 216 -16.62 26.60 11.74
N ARG A 217 -15.93 27.75 11.75
CA ARG A 217 -14.67 27.93 11.03
C ARG A 217 -13.50 27.10 11.60
N THR A 218 -13.65 26.51 12.78
CA THR A 218 -12.60 25.65 13.38
C THR A 218 -12.62 24.24 12.78
N VAL A 219 -13.68 23.86 12.10
CA VAL A 219 -13.86 22.52 11.51
C VAL A 219 -13.24 22.47 10.10
N HIS A 220 -12.03 21.96 9.99
CA HIS A 220 -11.25 21.89 8.74
C HIS A 220 -11.19 20.46 8.20
N TYR A 221 -12.28 19.92 7.68
CA TYR A 221 -12.28 18.54 7.21
C TYR A 221 -12.73 18.34 5.75
N LEU A 222 -12.93 19.44 5.00
CA LEU A 222 -13.23 19.38 3.58
C LEU A 222 -11.98 19.27 2.72
N GLY A 223 -12.02 18.37 1.75
CA GLY A 223 -11.15 18.39 0.59
C GLY A 223 -11.76 19.17 -0.54
N MET A 224 -10.94 19.78 -1.39
CA MET A 224 -11.40 20.50 -2.58
C MET A 224 -10.77 19.95 -3.86
N ILE A 225 -11.53 19.98 -4.95
CA ILE A 225 -11.02 19.75 -6.30
C ILE A 225 -11.46 20.92 -7.19
N GLY A 226 -10.50 21.54 -7.85
CA GLY A 226 -10.74 22.62 -8.80
C GLY A 226 -10.57 22.16 -10.25
N ARG A 227 -11.41 22.67 -11.16
CA ARG A 227 -11.22 22.50 -12.60
C ARG A 227 -10.55 23.73 -13.18
N LEU A 228 -9.31 23.59 -13.65
CA LEU A 228 -8.55 24.68 -14.28
C LEU A 228 -9.25 25.19 -15.55
N LYS A 229 -9.26 26.50 -15.74
CA LYS A 229 -9.70 27.13 -17.01
C LYS A 229 -8.75 26.71 -18.14
N PRO A 230 -9.24 26.65 -19.39
CA PRO A 230 -8.40 26.36 -20.55
C PRO A 230 -7.19 27.31 -20.63
N GLY A 231 -5.99 26.71 -20.76
CA GLY A 231 -4.72 27.46 -20.86
C GLY A 231 -4.08 27.85 -19.54
N VAL A 232 -4.74 27.65 -18.40
CA VAL A 232 -4.17 27.93 -17.06
C VAL A 232 -3.22 26.79 -16.66
N THR A 233 -2.05 27.16 -16.17
CA THR A 233 -1.07 26.21 -15.63
C THR A 233 -1.23 26.07 -14.10
N ARG A 234 -0.79 24.94 -13.55
CA ARG A 234 -0.85 24.71 -12.10
C ARG A 234 -0.09 25.74 -11.28
N PRO A 235 1.12 26.18 -11.64
CA PRO A 235 1.80 27.24 -10.90
C PRO A 235 1.02 28.55 -10.84
N GLN A 236 0.29 28.91 -11.91
CA GLN A 236 -0.58 30.10 -11.91
C GLN A 236 -1.75 29.93 -10.94
N ALA A 237 -2.39 28.75 -10.97
CA ALA A 237 -3.49 28.44 -10.05
C ALA A 237 -3.02 28.37 -8.60
N LEU A 238 -1.81 27.84 -8.33
CA LEU A 238 -1.22 27.83 -7.00
C LEU A 238 -0.98 29.24 -6.48
N ALA A 239 -0.43 30.13 -7.30
CA ALA A 239 -0.18 31.53 -6.91
C ALA A 239 -1.48 32.27 -6.57
N ASP A 240 -2.56 32.04 -7.34
CA ASP A 240 -3.89 32.61 -7.08
C ASP A 240 -4.44 32.09 -5.73
N MET A 241 -4.41 30.77 -5.49
CA MET A 241 -4.85 30.17 -4.24
C MET A 241 -4.05 30.63 -3.03
N GLN A 242 -2.73 30.76 -3.15
CA GLN A 242 -1.87 31.28 -2.08
C GLN A 242 -2.12 32.77 -1.80
N MET A 243 -2.50 33.55 -2.80
CA MET A 243 -2.92 34.93 -2.59
C MET A 243 -4.22 34.98 -1.77
N LEU A 244 -5.21 34.16 -2.13
CA LEU A 244 -6.47 34.06 -1.40
C LEU A 244 -6.26 33.52 0.03
N SER A 245 -5.37 32.55 0.20
CA SER A 245 -4.97 32.03 1.53
C SER A 245 -4.41 33.14 2.44
N LYS A 246 -3.56 34.03 1.90
CA LYS A 246 -3.03 35.18 2.67
C LYS A 246 -4.13 36.18 3.04
N GLN A 247 -5.13 36.35 2.20
CA GLN A 247 -6.27 37.22 2.49
C GLN A 247 -7.12 36.63 3.62
N LEU A 248 -7.37 35.33 3.61
CA LEU A 248 -8.07 34.60 4.68
C LEU A 248 -7.28 34.69 6.00
N ALA A 249 -5.97 34.43 5.97
CA ALA A 249 -5.10 34.55 7.15
C ALA A 249 -5.11 35.96 7.76
N ALA A 250 -5.23 37.02 6.95
CA ALA A 250 -5.35 38.38 7.42
C ALA A 250 -6.74 38.68 7.98
N ALA A 251 -7.81 38.13 7.39
CA ALA A 251 -9.19 38.35 7.83
C ALA A 251 -9.55 37.52 9.06
N TYR A 252 -9.03 36.31 9.18
CA TYR A 252 -9.33 35.34 10.24
C TYR A 252 -8.06 34.76 10.87
N PRO A 253 -7.27 35.56 11.56
CA PRO A 253 -5.96 35.13 12.10
C PRO A 253 -6.06 34.07 13.19
N GLU A 254 -7.20 33.87 13.81
CA GLU A 254 -7.39 32.85 14.84
C GLU A 254 -7.48 31.44 14.25
N THR A 255 -8.04 31.31 13.04
CA THR A 255 -8.27 30.00 12.38
C THR A 255 -7.31 29.73 11.22
N ASP A 256 -6.86 30.78 10.51
CA ASP A 256 -6.22 30.64 9.20
C ASP A 256 -4.80 31.23 9.11
N LYS A 257 -4.25 31.83 10.19
CA LYS A 257 -2.96 32.54 10.21
C LYS A 257 -1.81 31.75 9.57
N ASP A 258 -1.73 30.47 9.89
CA ASP A 258 -0.61 29.60 9.49
C ASP A 258 -1.01 28.61 8.38
N ARG A 259 -2.16 28.79 7.75
CA ARG A 259 -2.69 27.93 6.69
C ARG A 259 -2.29 28.44 5.32
N VAL A 260 -1.65 27.59 4.52
CA VAL A 260 -1.20 27.92 3.16
C VAL A 260 -1.80 26.93 2.17
N ALA A 261 -2.54 27.45 1.18
CA ALA A 261 -3.11 26.61 0.15
C ALA A 261 -2.04 25.95 -0.73
N GLN A 262 -2.23 24.69 -1.04
CA GLN A 262 -1.40 23.87 -1.90
C GLN A 262 -2.24 23.19 -2.98
N ILE A 263 -1.61 22.87 -4.11
CA ILE A 263 -2.26 22.19 -5.23
C ILE A 263 -1.43 20.99 -5.68
N THR A 264 -2.09 19.88 -5.88
CA THR A 264 -1.50 18.67 -6.47
C THR A 264 -2.35 18.11 -7.60
N GLU A 265 -1.81 17.20 -8.39
CA GLU A 265 -2.61 16.45 -9.38
C GLU A 265 -3.70 15.66 -8.67
N THR A 266 -4.93 15.74 -9.18
CA THR A 266 -6.01 14.88 -8.68
C THR A 266 -5.70 13.43 -9.02
N SER A 267 -5.56 12.62 -7.99
CA SER A 267 -5.44 11.17 -8.06
C SER A 267 -6.67 10.53 -7.41
N MET A 268 -6.83 9.23 -7.60
CA MET A 268 -7.85 8.47 -6.88
C MET A 268 -7.43 8.11 -5.45
N LEU A 269 -6.23 8.51 -5.02
CA LEU A 269 -5.75 8.35 -3.65
C LEU A 269 -6.02 9.63 -2.84
N PRO A 270 -6.27 9.52 -1.53
CA PRO A 270 -6.23 10.67 -0.62
C PRO A 270 -4.91 11.43 -0.75
N VAL A 271 -4.96 12.74 -0.63
CA VAL A 271 -3.80 13.62 -0.91
C VAL A 271 -2.60 13.29 -0.02
N ASP A 272 -2.83 13.00 1.25
CA ASP A 272 -1.84 12.58 2.26
C ASP A 272 -1.13 11.26 1.89
N SER A 273 -1.85 10.35 1.25
CA SER A 273 -1.35 9.02 0.85
C SER A 273 -0.55 9.03 -0.45
N VAL A 274 -0.62 10.11 -1.24
CA VAL A 274 0.03 10.17 -2.58
C VAL A 274 1.56 10.11 -2.47
N SER A 275 2.17 10.76 -1.50
CA SER A 275 3.63 10.76 -1.32
C SER A 275 4.15 9.37 -0.97
N SER A 276 3.51 8.71 -0.02
CA SER A 276 3.83 7.33 0.37
C SER A 276 3.61 6.35 -0.77
N ALA A 277 2.52 6.48 -1.52
CA ALA A 277 2.24 5.66 -2.70
C ALA A 277 3.29 5.82 -3.80
N LYS A 278 3.82 7.05 -4.03
CA LYS A 278 4.92 7.30 -4.97
C LYS A 278 6.20 6.58 -4.54
N ILE A 279 6.56 6.66 -3.26
CA ILE A 279 7.77 6.00 -2.71
C ILE A 279 7.64 4.48 -2.84
N ILE A 280 6.53 3.90 -2.39
CA ILE A 280 6.25 2.46 -2.47
C ILE A 280 6.28 2.00 -3.93
N SER A 281 5.65 2.75 -4.84
CA SER A 281 5.63 2.43 -6.27
C SER A 281 7.03 2.50 -6.89
N ALA A 282 7.84 3.49 -6.52
CA ALA A 282 9.23 3.61 -6.99
C ALA A 282 10.08 2.42 -6.53
N ILE A 283 9.94 2.01 -5.27
CA ILE A 283 10.62 0.82 -4.72
C ILE A 283 10.18 -0.44 -5.49
N LEU A 284 8.87 -0.61 -5.69
CA LEU A 284 8.33 -1.75 -6.43
C LEU A 284 8.87 -1.81 -7.87
N LEU A 285 8.88 -0.68 -8.58
CA LEU A 285 9.42 -0.60 -9.93
C LEU A 285 10.94 -0.86 -9.98
N ALA A 286 11.68 -0.40 -8.97
CA ALA A 286 13.10 -0.70 -8.84
C ALA A 286 13.35 -2.21 -8.67
N ILE A 287 12.59 -2.88 -7.80
CA ILE A 287 12.67 -4.34 -7.63
C ILE A 287 12.32 -5.06 -8.93
N VAL A 288 11.26 -4.65 -9.62
CA VAL A 288 10.88 -5.19 -10.92
C VAL A 288 11.99 -5.03 -11.95
N ALA A 289 12.62 -3.85 -12.02
CA ALA A 289 13.75 -3.59 -12.92
C ALA A 289 14.95 -4.52 -12.62
N LEU A 290 15.24 -4.76 -11.34
CA LEU A 290 16.30 -5.67 -10.90
C LEU A 290 16.00 -7.12 -11.30
N VAL A 291 14.75 -7.58 -11.12
CA VAL A 291 14.31 -8.93 -11.54
C VAL A 291 14.38 -9.09 -13.05
N LEU A 292 13.94 -8.08 -13.81
CA LEU A 292 14.05 -8.05 -15.27
C LEU A 292 15.52 -8.10 -15.74
N PHE A 293 16.39 -7.32 -15.09
CA PHE A 293 17.81 -7.35 -15.37
C PHE A 293 18.41 -8.74 -15.15
N ALA A 294 18.03 -9.42 -14.05
CA ALA A 294 18.46 -10.80 -13.78
C ALA A 294 17.99 -11.78 -14.87
N ALA A 295 16.74 -11.66 -15.32
CA ALA A 295 16.20 -12.49 -16.40
C ALA A 295 16.91 -12.20 -17.74
N CYS A 296 17.14 -10.93 -18.08
CA CYS A 296 17.90 -10.54 -19.27
C CYS A 296 19.32 -11.12 -19.25
N SER A 297 19.98 -11.08 -18.10
CA SER A 297 21.31 -11.66 -17.91
C SER A 297 21.30 -13.18 -18.13
N ASN A 298 20.26 -13.89 -17.68
CA ASN A 298 20.08 -15.32 -17.93
C ASN A 298 19.97 -15.62 -19.42
N VAL A 299 19.09 -14.91 -20.11
CA VAL A 299 18.87 -15.11 -21.54
C VAL A 299 20.11 -14.73 -22.34
N ALA A 300 20.81 -13.65 -22.01
CA ALA A 300 22.07 -13.28 -22.63
C ALA A 300 23.13 -14.38 -22.46
N ASN A 301 23.24 -14.96 -21.25
CA ASN A 301 24.16 -16.09 -21.00
C ASN A 301 23.79 -17.32 -21.83
N LEU A 302 22.50 -17.65 -21.98
CA LEU A 302 22.03 -18.75 -22.82
C LEU A 302 22.27 -18.49 -24.31
N LEU A 303 22.05 -17.24 -24.78
CA LEU A 303 22.32 -16.87 -26.17
C LEU A 303 23.82 -16.89 -26.47
N LEU A 304 24.68 -16.47 -25.56
CA LEU A 304 26.14 -16.60 -25.70
C LEU A 304 26.57 -18.07 -25.81
N ALA A 305 25.94 -18.96 -25.01
CA ALA A 305 26.18 -20.40 -25.11
C ALA A 305 25.77 -20.96 -26.46
N LEU A 306 24.56 -20.61 -26.94
CA LEU A 306 24.07 -20.99 -28.28
C LEU A 306 24.93 -20.46 -29.42
N ALA A 307 25.35 -19.19 -29.33
CA ALA A 307 26.26 -18.58 -30.34
C ALA A 307 27.62 -19.30 -30.39
N SER A 308 28.14 -19.74 -29.25
CA SER A 308 29.39 -20.53 -29.21
C SER A 308 29.21 -21.92 -29.81
N ALA A 309 28.10 -22.59 -29.60
CA ALA A 309 27.79 -23.89 -30.23
C ALA A 309 27.63 -23.79 -31.75
N ARG A 310 27.30 -22.59 -32.27
CA ARG A 310 27.14 -22.29 -33.69
C ARG A 310 28.34 -21.60 -34.30
N ARG A 311 29.49 -21.56 -33.63
CA ARG A 311 30.68 -20.82 -34.07
C ARG A 311 31.09 -21.18 -35.49
N HIS A 312 31.08 -22.47 -35.81
CA HIS A 312 31.42 -22.94 -37.15
C HIS A 312 30.46 -22.45 -38.26
N GLU A 313 29.16 -22.48 -37.98
CA GLU A 313 28.13 -21.94 -38.90
C GLU A 313 28.28 -20.43 -39.13
N ILE A 314 28.54 -19.65 -38.04
CA ILE A 314 28.76 -18.20 -38.12
C ILE A 314 30.03 -17.91 -38.95
N LEU A 315 31.11 -18.68 -38.74
CA LEU A 315 32.34 -18.51 -39.48
C LEU A 315 32.17 -18.82 -40.98
N VAL A 316 31.45 -19.91 -41.34
CA VAL A 316 31.13 -20.22 -42.73
C VAL A 316 30.31 -19.10 -43.39
N ARG A 317 29.31 -18.56 -42.69
CA ARG A 317 28.52 -17.45 -43.23
C ARG A 317 29.35 -16.18 -43.39
N ALA A 318 30.24 -15.88 -42.43
CA ALA A 318 31.14 -14.75 -42.54
C ALA A 318 32.11 -14.90 -43.70
N ALA A 319 32.64 -16.14 -43.94
CA ALA A 319 33.50 -16.46 -45.09
C ALA A 319 32.76 -16.35 -46.44
N MET A 320 31.44 -16.61 -46.45
CA MET A 320 30.56 -16.43 -47.62
C MET A 320 30.13 -14.95 -47.84
N GLY A 321 30.68 -14.00 -47.08
CA GLY A 321 30.41 -12.57 -47.26
C GLY A 321 29.25 -12.00 -46.46
N ALA A 322 28.75 -12.66 -45.41
CA ALA A 322 27.74 -12.07 -44.53
C ALA A 322 28.28 -10.87 -43.76
N THR A 323 27.60 -9.74 -43.86
CA THR A 323 27.99 -8.51 -43.15
C THR A 323 27.73 -8.62 -41.65
N ARG A 324 28.50 -7.90 -40.83
CA ARG A 324 28.31 -7.87 -39.37
C ARG A 324 26.89 -7.48 -38.96
N VAL A 325 26.30 -6.49 -39.66
CA VAL A 325 24.91 -6.05 -39.41
C VAL A 325 23.91 -7.18 -39.64
N ARG A 326 24.11 -8.03 -40.63
CA ARG A 326 23.23 -9.18 -40.88
C ARG A 326 23.31 -10.23 -39.78
N LEU A 327 24.53 -10.49 -39.27
CA LEU A 327 24.71 -11.43 -38.16
C LEU A 327 24.09 -10.92 -36.86
N ILE A 328 24.27 -9.61 -36.55
CA ILE A 328 23.63 -8.97 -35.39
C ILE A 328 22.10 -9.02 -35.51
N ARG A 329 21.56 -8.70 -36.69
CA ARG A 329 20.12 -8.73 -36.95
C ARG A 329 19.53 -10.15 -36.74
N ASP A 330 20.19 -11.19 -37.18
CA ASP A 330 19.70 -12.56 -37.00
C ASP A 330 19.71 -12.95 -35.53
N LEU A 331 20.69 -12.55 -34.70
CA LEU A 331 20.72 -12.75 -33.25
C LEU A 331 19.68 -11.90 -32.54
N LEU A 332 19.42 -10.67 -32.98
CA LEU A 332 18.34 -9.83 -32.47
C LEU A 332 16.96 -10.43 -32.77
N LEU A 333 16.80 -11.08 -33.93
CA LEU A 333 15.55 -11.80 -34.23
C LEU A 333 15.35 -12.99 -33.28
N ASP A 334 16.41 -13.78 -33.02
CA ASP A 334 16.33 -14.89 -32.05
C ASP A 334 15.91 -14.38 -30.67
N SER A 335 16.53 -13.30 -30.16
CA SER A 335 16.20 -12.72 -28.84
C SER A 335 14.82 -12.08 -28.79
N THR A 336 14.39 -11.41 -29.88
CA THR A 336 13.04 -10.81 -29.95
C THR A 336 11.95 -11.87 -29.98
N LEU A 337 12.16 -13.00 -30.66
CA LEU A 337 11.23 -14.13 -30.65
C LEU A 337 11.14 -14.78 -29.25
N LEU A 338 12.27 -14.91 -28.55
CA LEU A 338 12.28 -15.37 -27.15
C LEU A 338 11.56 -14.39 -26.23
N ALA A 339 11.81 -13.09 -26.41
CA ALA A 339 11.14 -12.04 -25.64
C ALA A 339 9.63 -11.99 -25.93
N ALA A 340 9.21 -12.19 -27.18
CA ALA A 340 7.80 -12.28 -27.55
C ALA A 340 7.11 -13.49 -26.90
N GLY A 341 7.76 -14.67 -26.93
CA GLY A 341 7.27 -15.85 -26.23
C GLY A 341 7.18 -15.67 -24.72
N GLY A 342 8.23 -15.09 -24.12
CA GLY A 342 8.26 -14.71 -22.71
C GLY A 342 7.21 -13.65 -22.36
N GLY A 343 6.99 -12.66 -23.23
CA GLY A 343 5.98 -11.62 -23.08
C GLY A 343 4.55 -12.16 -23.09
N LEU A 344 4.24 -13.07 -24.00
CA LEU A 344 2.94 -13.74 -24.05
C LEU A 344 2.69 -14.57 -22.77
N GLY A 345 3.66 -15.39 -22.37
CA GLY A 345 3.60 -16.15 -21.13
C GLY A 345 3.51 -15.23 -19.90
N GLY A 346 4.30 -14.15 -19.87
CA GLY A 346 4.30 -13.17 -18.81
C GLY A 346 2.99 -12.40 -18.69
N PHE A 347 2.40 -12.01 -19.81
CA PHE A 347 1.08 -11.37 -19.84
C PHE A 347 -0.01 -12.29 -19.28
N LEU A 348 0.00 -13.57 -19.66
CA LEU A 348 -0.96 -14.56 -19.15
C LEU A 348 -0.80 -14.76 -17.64
N LEU A 349 0.43 -14.90 -17.14
CA LEU A 349 0.70 -15.05 -15.71
C LEU A 349 0.31 -13.78 -14.93
N ALA A 350 0.61 -12.58 -15.48
CA ALA A 350 0.21 -11.32 -14.89
C ALA A 350 -1.31 -11.19 -14.82
N TRP A 351 -2.02 -11.54 -15.90
CA TRP A 351 -3.48 -11.52 -15.95
C TRP A 351 -4.10 -12.45 -14.91
N LEU A 352 -3.58 -13.67 -14.77
CA LEU A 352 -4.02 -14.62 -13.74
C LEU A 352 -3.75 -14.09 -12.33
N GLY A 353 -2.56 -13.56 -12.07
CA GLY A 353 -2.18 -12.97 -10.78
C GLY A 353 -3.06 -11.77 -10.41
N LEU A 354 -3.28 -10.85 -11.34
CA LEU A 354 -4.16 -9.69 -11.14
C LEU A 354 -5.62 -10.10 -10.92
N ARG A 355 -6.09 -11.15 -11.60
CA ARG A 355 -7.43 -11.69 -11.38
C ARG A 355 -7.60 -12.23 -9.96
N GLN A 356 -6.60 -12.91 -9.41
CA GLN A 356 -6.61 -13.34 -8.01
C GLN A 356 -6.56 -12.16 -7.05
N LEU A 357 -5.73 -11.16 -7.35
CA LEU A 357 -5.61 -9.96 -6.54
C LEU A 357 -6.93 -9.17 -6.48
N THR A 358 -7.67 -9.09 -7.59
CA THR A 358 -9.00 -8.42 -7.62
C THR A 358 -10.10 -9.19 -6.88
N GLN A 359 -9.92 -10.49 -6.65
CA GLN A 359 -10.83 -11.28 -5.82
C GLN A 359 -10.54 -11.13 -4.33
N PHE A 360 -9.35 -10.68 -4.00
CA PHE A 360 -8.96 -10.41 -2.63
C PHE A 360 -9.59 -9.10 -2.17
N LYS A 361 -10.63 -9.22 -1.34
CA LYS A 361 -11.35 -8.08 -0.75
C LYS A 361 -10.92 -7.99 0.71
N PRO A 362 -10.06 -7.05 1.07
CA PRO A 362 -9.74 -6.84 2.46
C PRO A 362 -11.02 -6.44 3.20
N TYR A 363 -11.23 -7.06 4.35
CA TYR A 363 -12.25 -6.66 5.28
C TYR A 363 -11.72 -5.46 6.06
N LEU A 364 -12.41 -4.32 6.00
CA LEU A 364 -12.10 -3.18 6.86
C LEU A 364 -12.89 -3.34 8.17
N PRO A 365 -12.21 -3.62 9.28
CA PRO A 365 -12.84 -3.68 10.58
C PRO A 365 -13.50 -2.33 10.91
N GLY A 366 -14.68 -2.35 11.51
CA GLY A 366 -15.40 -1.13 11.89
C GLY A 366 -16.26 -0.49 10.80
N PHE A 367 -15.98 -0.78 9.53
CA PHE A 367 -16.74 -0.24 8.39
C PHE A 367 -17.48 -1.32 7.58
N GLY A 368 -17.44 -2.58 8.05
CA GLY A 368 -18.01 -3.72 7.33
C GLY A 368 -17.12 -4.15 6.15
N VAL A 369 -17.68 -4.94 5.23
CA VAL A 369 -16.97 -5.32 4.00
C VAL A 369 -17.01 -4.14 3.04
N ILE A 370 -16.08 -3.22 3.18
CA ILE A 370 -15.83 -2.25 2.11
C ILE A 370 -14.89 -2.96 1.14
N PRO A 371 -15.35 -3.30 -0.05
CA PRO A 371 -14.43 -3.79 -1.05
C PRO A 371 -13.52 -2.63 -1.43
N LEU A 372 -12.28 -2.63 -0.98
CA LEU A 372 -11.21 -1.85 -1.63
C LEU A 372 -11.12 -2.35 -3.07
N THR A 373 -11.98 -1.84 -3.94
CA THR A 373 -12.03 -2.27 -5.35
C THR A 373 -11.08 -1.42 -6.17
N ILE A 374 -9.78 -1.54 -5.87
CA ILE A 374 -8.78 -1.05 -6.81
C ILE A 374 -8.90 -1.91 -8.06
N ASP A 375 -9.32 -1.30 -9.15
CA ASP A 375 -9.44 -2.00 -10.43
C ASP A 375 -8.05 -2.16 -11.07
N PHE A 376 -7.42 -3.30 -10.79
CA PHE A 376 -6.13 -3.67 -11.38
C PHE A 376 -6.24 -4.22 -12.81
N ARG A 377 -7.40 -4.14 -13.46
CA ARG A 377 -7.56 -4.65 -14.82
C ARG A 377 -6.58 -3.96 -15.76
N PRO A 378 -5.84 -4.75 -16.57
CA PRO A 378 -4.91 -4.18 -17.53
C PRO A 378 -5.66 -3.31 -18.55
N ASP A 379 -5.27 -2.07 -18.65
CA ASP A 379 -5.75 -1.12 -19.66
C ASP A 379 -4.76 -1.05 -20.85
N ILE A 380 -5.05 -0.17 -21.82
CA ILE A 380 -4.19 0.02 -22.98
C ILE A 380 -2.78 0.49 -22.58
N ARG A 381 -2.62 1.22 -21.47
CA ARG A 381 -1.31 1.69 -20.99
C ARG A 381 -0.45 0.51 -20.54
N VAL A 382 -1.07 -0.43 -19.81
CA VAL A 382 -0.40 -1.67 -19.39
C VAL A 382 -0.03 -2.51 -20.61
N ALA A 383 -0.92 -2.64 -21.60
CA ALA A 383 -0.63 -3.35 -22.83
C ALA A 383 0.56 -2.73 -23.60
N VAL A 384 0.57 -1.41 -23.75
CA VAL A 384 1.68 -0.67 -24.39
C VAL A 384 2.97 -0.81 -23.58
N ALA A 385 2.92 -0.70 -22.25
CA ALA A 385 4.09 -0.90 -21.40
C ALA A 385 4.66 -2.32 -21.52
N CYS A 386 3.80 -3.35 -21.53
CA CYS A 386 4.22 -4.74 -21.76
C CYS A 386 4.84 -4.94 -23.14
N ALA A 387 4.26 -4.35 -24.20
CA ALA A 387 4.83 -4.40 -25.55
C ALA A 387 6.20 -3.70 -25.65
N ALA A 388 6.32 -2.51 -25.04
CA ALA A 388 7.59 -1.80 -24.93
C ALA A 388 8.63 -2.62 -24.15
N LEU A 389 8.21 -3.28 -23.07
CA LEU A 389 9.06 -4.14 -22.27
C LEU A 389 9.58 -5.33 -23.09
N VAL A 390 8.73 -6.00 -23.88
CA VAL A 390 9.14 -7.07 -24.82
C VAL A 390 10.22 -6.58 -25.76
N PHE A 391 10.03 -5.40 -26.34
CA PHE A 391 11.00 -4.80 -27.27
C PHE A 391 12.33 -4.49 -26.59
N VAL A 392 12.30 -3.81 -25.43
CA VAL A 392 13.50 -3.44 -24.67
C VAL A 392 14.27 -4.69 -24.22
N VAL A 393 13.58 -5.69 -23.70
CA VAL A 393 14.18 -6.96 -23.25
C VAL A 393 14.77 -7.72 -24.43
N GLY A 394 14.06 -7.81 -25.56
CA GLY A 394 14.56 -8.44 -26.78
C GLY A 394 15.84 -7.77 -27.31
N LEU A 395 15.86 -6.44 -27.30
CA LEU A 395 17.04 -5.67 -27.69
C LEU A 395 18.21 -5.87 -26.69
N ALA A 396 17.96 -5.73 -25.39
CA ALA A 396 18.98 -5.86 -24.34
C ALA A 396 19.62 -7.25 -24.33
N THR A 397 18.82 -8.31 -24.46
CA THR A 397 19.30 -9.69 -24.44
C THR A 397 20.04 -10.08 -25.72
N GLY A 398 19.69 -9.48 -26.86
CA GLY A 398 20.30 -9.80 -28.17
C GLY A 398 21.51 -8.95 -28.53
N LEU A 399 21.58 -7.72 -28.02
CA LEU A 399 22.64 -6.76 -28.41
C LEU A 399 24.02 -7.22 -27.93
N LEU A 400 24.14 -7.62 -26.67
CA LEU A 400 25.41 -8.09 -26.09
C LEU A 400 25.96 -9.32 -26.83
N PRO A 401 25.24 -10.43 -27.02
CA PRO A 401 25.71 -11.56 -27.82
C PRO A 401 25.95 -11.19 -29.27
N GLY A 402 25.13 -10.30 -29.85
CA GLY A 402 25.26 -9.84 -31.21
C GLY A 402 26.57 -9.09 -31.47
N LEU A 403 26.92 -8.13 -30.66
CA LEU A 403 28.16 -7.37 -30.75
C LEU A 403 29.41 -8.25 -30.58
N TYR A 404 29.35 -9.19 -29.63
CA TYR A 404 30.48 -10.08 -29.33
C TYR A 404 30.69 -11.18 -30.38
N SER A 405 29.61 -11.72 -30.93
CA SER A 405 29.68 -12.85 -31.89
C SER A 405 29.96 -12.37 -33.31
N SER A 406 29.75 -11.08 -33.63
CA SER A 406 29.93 -10.51 -34.95
C SER A 406 31.37 -10.05 -35.26
N SER A 407 32.33 -10.17 -34.34
CA SER A 407 33.75 -9.87 -34.53
C SER A 407 34.60 -11.16 -34.60
N PRO A 408 34.49 -11.99 -35.63
CA PRO A 408 35.33 -13.19 -35.77
C PRO A 408 36.73 -12.76 -36.21
N ASN A 409 37.75 -13.14 -35.41
CA ASN A 409 39.13 -13.04 -35.84
C ASN A 409 39.40 -14.19 -36.82
N LEU A 410 39.15 -13.96 -38.14
CA LEU A 410 39.32 -14.97 -39.18
C LEU A 410 40.75 -15.52 -39.22
N ALA A 411 41.76 -14.67 -38.99
CA ALA A 411 43.14 -15.07 -39.00
C ALA A 411 43.50 -16.05 -37.90
N GLY A 412 43.00 -15.84 -36.66
CA GLY A 412 43.23 -16.76 -35.55
C GLY A 412 42.40 -18.07 -35.62
N ALA A 413 41.28 -18.06 -36.38
CA ALA A 413 40.46 -19.24 -36.57
C ALA A 413 41.07 -20.22 -37.62
N LEU A 414 41.84 -19.71 -38.55
CA LEU A 414 42.53 -20.51 -39.59
C LEU A 414 43.89 -21.06 -39.13
N SER A 415 44.54 -20.40 -38.15
CA SER A 415 45.86 -20.81 -37.63
C SER A 415 45.81 -21.83 -36.49
N GLY A 416 44.64 -22.34 -36.10
CA GLY A 416 44.55 -23.33 -35.04
C GLY A 416 44.87 -22.84 -33.60
N GLU A 417 45.14 -21.52 -33.43
CA GLU A 417 45.42 -20.92 -32.13
C GLU A 417 44.15 -20.71 -31.30
N ILE A 418 43.80 -21.74 -30.59
CA ILE A 418 42.58 -21.83 -29.77
C ILE A 418 42.64 -20.99 -28.47
N ALA A 419 43.80 -20.37 -28.13
CA ALA A 419 44.14 -19.99 -26.77
C ALA A 419 43.61 -18.59 -26.32
N VAL A 420 43.39 -17.59 -27.19
CA VAL A 420 43.24 -16.19 -26.73
C VAL A 420 41.77 -15.73 -26.66
N GLY A 421 40.82 -16.40 -27.37
CA GLY A 421 39.38 -15.99 -27.36
C GLY A 421 38.58 -16.54 -26.20
N GLY A 422 38.99 -17.64 -25.58
CA GLY A 422 38.23 -18.36 -24.51
C GLY A 422 38.21 -17.60 -23.19
N THR A 423 39.29 -16.94 -22.82
CA THR A 423 39.43 -16.25 -21.53
C THR A 423 38.53 -14.98 -21.41
N ARG A 424 38.31 -14.24 -22.51
CA ARG A 424 37.52 -13.01 -22.50
C ARG A 424 36.02 -13.29 -22.40
N LYS A 425 35.54 -14.33 -23.10
CA LYS A 425 34.13 -14.77 -23.06
C LYS A 425 33.75 -15.30 -21.66
N GLY A 426 34.63 -16.07 -21.02
CA GLY A 426 34.45 -16.55 -19.66
C GLY A 426 34.35 -15.43 -18.65
N LYS A 427 35.15 -14.37 -18.79
CA LYS A 427 35.11 -13.19 -17.91
C LYS A 427 33.77 -12.45 -17.97
N ILE A 428 33.18 -12.23 -19.15
CA ILE A 428 31.89 -11.53 -19.31
C ILE A 428 30.75 -12.34 -18.70
N ARG A 429 30.71 -13.63 -18.97
CA ARG A 429 29.72 -14.53 -18.38
C ARG A 429 29.79 -14.53 -16.86
N ASN A 430 30.98 -14.63 -16.30
CA ASN A 430 31.17 -14.57 -14.87
C ASN A 430 30.75 -13.21 -14.28
N ALA A 431 31.03 -12.09 -14.99
CA ALA A 431 30.57 -10.76 -14.60
C ALA A 431 29.03 -10.65 -14.59
N LEU A 432 28.34 -11.19 -15.62
CA LEU A 432 26.88 -11.21 -15.65
C LEU A 432 26.29 -12.01 -14.48
N VAL A 433 26.89 -13.16 -14.15
CA VAL A 433 26.47 -13.99 -13.00
C VAL A 433 26.76 -13.27 -11.67
N MET A 434 27.93 -12.62 -11.53
CA MET A 434 28.27 -11.84 -10.34
C MET A 434 27.25 -10.71 -10.11
N ILE A 435 26.92 -9.95 -11.15
CA ILE A 435 25.93 -8.86 -11.04
C ILE A 435 24.55 -9.43 -10.72
N GLN A 436 24.17 -10.55 -11.35
CA GLN A 436 22.89 -11.21 -11.07
C GLN A 436 22.78 -11.70 -9.63
N VAL A 437 23.84 -12.32 -9.08
CA VAL A 437 23.93 -12.73 -7.69
C VAL A 437 23.86 -11.49 -6.78
N ALA A 438 24.55 -10.42 -7.12
CA ALA A 438 24.48 -9.17 -6.38
C ALA A 438 23.07 -8.59 -6.33
N VAL A 439 22.40 -8.52 -7.47
CA VAL A 439 21.00 -8.07 -7.57
C VAL A 439 20.07 -8.93 -6.73
N CYS A 440 20.18 -10.27 -6.84
CA CYS A 440 19.38 -11.20 -6.03
C CYS A 440 19.64 -10.97 -4.53
N THR A 441 20.89 -10.78 -4.13
CA THR A 441 21.28 -10.50 -2.75
C THR A 441 20.63 -9.22 -2.23
N VAL A 442 20.64 -8.12 -3.02
CA VAL A 442 19.97 -6.84 -2.67
C VAL A 442 18.47 -7.06 -2.44
N VAL A 443 17.79 -7.75 -3.37
CA VAL A 443 16.35 -8.01 -3.26
C VAL A 443 16.03 -8.88 -2.04
N LEU A 444 16.81 -9.93 -1.80
CA LEU A 444 16.61 -10.80 -0.62
C LEU A 444 16.89 -10.08 0.71
N ILE A 445 17.86 -9.16 0.73
CA ILE A 445 18.07 -8.28 1.91
C ILE A 445 16.82 -7.44 2.13
N GLY A 446 16.24 -6.83 1.09
CA GLY A 446 14.99 -6.08 1.18
C GLY A 446 13.84 -6.91 1.76
N VAL A 447 13.65 -8.15 1.28
CA VAL A 447 12.67 -9.09 1.84
C VAL A 447 12.93 -9.37 3.33
N GLY A 448 14.18 -9.63 3.68
CA GLY A 448 14.58 -9.91 5.07
C GLY A 448 14.34 -8.72 6.00
N LEU A 449 14.60 -7.49 5.52
CA LEU A 449 14.33 -6.26 6.27
C LEU A 449 12.83 -6.00 6.45
N CYS A 450 12.01 -6.23 5.40
CA CYS A 450 10.55 -6.16 5.51
C CYS A 450 10.01 -7.19 6.51
N LEU A 451 10.52 -8.43 6.46
CA LEU A 451 10.16 -9.47 7.43
C LEU A 451 10.53 -9.05 8.85
N ARG A 452 11.74 -8.51 9.04
CA ARG A 452 12.19 -8.05 10.35
C ARG A 452 11.34 -6.89 10.87
N SER A 453 11.01 -5.95 10.00
CA SER A 453 10.12 -4.84 10.32
C SER A 453 8.73 -5.34 10.76
N LEU A 454 8.14 -6.29 10.04
CA LEU A 454 6.85 -6.87 10.42
C LEU A 454 6.93 -7.60 11.77
N ILE A 455 7.97 -8.42 12.00
CA ILE A 455 8.18 -9.09 13.29
C ILE A 455 8.34 -8.08 14.43
N ASN A 456 9.01 -6.96 14.19
CA ASN A 456 9.15 -5.90 15.18
C ASN A 456 7.80 -5.25 15.47
N LEU A 457 6.99 -4.94 14.44
CA LEU A 457 5.63 -4.39 14.58
C LEU A 457 4.70 -5.34 15.35
N GLU A 458 4.74 -6.63 15.04
CA GLU A 458 3.94 -7.65 15.76
C GLU A 458 4.36 -7.85 17.23
N ARG A 459 5.55 -7.38 17.60
CA ARG A 459 6.09 -7.45 18.97
C ARG A 459 6.03 -6.13 19.72
N VAL A 460 5.51 -5.08 19.09
CA VAL A 460 5.33 -3.79 19.77
C VAL A 460 4.42 -4.01 20.98
N ASP A 461 4.84 -3.49 22.11
CA ASP A 461 3.95 -3.37 23.26
C ASP A 461 2.96 -2.24 22.96
N LEU A 462 1.71 -2.61 22.77
CA LEU A 462 0.63 -1.65 22.48
C LEU A 462 0.20 -0.87 23.73
N GLY A 463 0.63 -1.31 24.92
CA GLY A 463 0.16 -0.78 26.20
C GLY A 463 -1.24 -1.26 26.59
N PHE A 464 -1.88 -2.06 25.74
CA PHE A 464 -3.17 -2.68 25.97
C PHE A 464 -3.23 -4.11 25.39
N SER A 465 -4.19 -4.91 25.82
CA SER A 465 -4.40 -6.28 25.35
C SER A 465 -5.55 -6.34 24.35
N SER A 466 -5.26 -6.61 23.09
CA SER A 466 -6.26 -6.82 22.03
C SER A 466 -6.96 -8.18 22.13
N ARG A 467 -6.32 -9.14 22.77
CA ARG A 467 -6.79 -10.54 22.81
C ARG A 467 -8.08 -10.69 23.58
N ASN A 468 -8.98 -11.51 23.04
CA ASN A 468 -10.25 -11.87 23.69
C ASN A 468 -11.17 -10.67 23.96
N VAL A 469 -11.15 -9.64 23.09
CA VAL A 469 -12.04 -8.48 23.20
C VAL A 469 -12.98 -8.45 22.00
N ALA A 470 -14.27 -8.66 22.24
CA ALA A 470 -15.34 -8.44 21.28
C ALA A 470 -15.81 -6.99 21.36
N MET A 471 -16.17 -6.38 20.26
CA MET A 471 -16.55 -4.97 20.20
C MET A 471 -17.81 -4.75 19.36
N LEU A 472 -18.56 -3.72 19.76
CA LEU A 472 -19.65 -3.16 18.96
C LEU A 472 -19.44 -1.65 18.86
N THR A 473 -19.56 -1.11 17.65
CA THR A 473 -19.50 0.32 17.41
C THR A 473 -20.90 0.85 17.18
N LEU A 474 -21.27 1.87 17.94
CA LEU A 474 -22.58 2.51 17.86
C LEU A 474 -22.39 4.02 17.73
N ASP A 475 -23.18 4.63 16.86
CA ASP A 475 -23.44 6.07 16.91
C ASP A 475 -24.86 6.28 17.43
N LEU A 476 -24.97 6.72 18.70
CA LEU A 476 -26.27 6.91 19.33
C LEU A 476 -27.04 8.08 18.73
N GLN A 477 -26.33 9.10 18.27
CA GLN A 477 -26.96 10.24 17.60
C GLN A 477 -27.51 9.82 16.23
N ALA A 478 -26.73 9.07 15.47
CA ALA A 478 -27.17 8.47 14.21
C ALA A 478 -28.35 7.51 14.40
N ASN A 479 -28.44 6.84 15.53
CA ASN A 479 -29.60 6.03 15.92
C ASN A 479 -30.78 6.86 16.46
N GLY A 480 -30.71 8.21 16.38
CA GLY A 480 -31.81 9.13 16.75
C GLY A 480 -31.98 9.37 18.23
N TYR A 481 -30.96 9.10 19.06
CA TYR A 481 -30.96 9.41 20.48
C TYR A 481 -30.46 10.83 20.72
N SER A 482 -31.19 11.63 21.50
CA SER A 482 -30.65 12.89 22.05
C SER A 482 -29.52 12.63 23.04
N GLU A 483 -28.73 13.63 23.38
CA GLU A 483 -27.67 13.51 24.38
C GLU A 483 -28.18 12.91 25.70
N GLU A 484 -29.32 13.39 26.18
CA GLU A 484 -29.94 12.91 27.44
C GLU A 484 -30.32 11.43 27.33
N GLN A 485 -30.94 11.03 26.23
CA GLN A 485 -31.28 9.66 25.94
C GLN A 485 -30.04 8.79 25.78
N GLY A 486 -29.03 9.27 25.07
CA GLY A 486 -27.74 8.60 24.86
C GLY A 486 -27.02 8.34 26.19
N ARG A 487 -26.91 9.34 27.04
CA ARG A 487 -26.38 9.18 28.40
C ARG A 487 -27.11 8.11 29.21
N SER A 488 -28.45 8.03 29.09
CA SER A 488 -29.23 6.99 29.74
C SER A 488 -29.03 5.61 29.10
N MET A 489 -28.61 5.55 27.85
CA MET A 489 -28.39 4.30 27.12
C MET A 489 -27.07 3.61 27.51
N TYR A 490 -26.02 4.35 27.83
CA TYR A 490 -24.72 3.79 28.24
C TYR A 490 -24.83 2.71 29.34
N PRO A 491 -25.44 2.98 30.54
CA PRO A 491 -25.56 1.96 31.58
C PRO A 491 -26.45 0.79 31.17
N ARG A 492 -27.46 1.03 30.30
CA ARG A 492 -28.35 -0.03 29.81
C ARG A 492 -27.62 -0.99 28.88
N MET A 493 -26.82 -0.47 27.92
CA MET A 493 -26.01 -1.29 27.03
C MET A 493 -24.99 -2.10 27.82
N ARG A 494 -24.28 -1.46 28.75
CA ARG A 494 -23.32 -2.14 29.62
C ARG A 494 -23.97 -3.26 30.43
N ALA A 495 -25.13 -3.00 31.05
CA ALA A 495 -25.86 -3.98 31.81
C ALA A 495 -26.35 -5.16 30.95
N ALA A 496 -26.85 -4.89 29.76
CA ALA A 496 -27.29 -5.93 28.83
C ALA A 496 -26.14 -6.85 28.38
N ALA A 497 -24.99 -6.28 28.05
CA ALA A 497 -23.84 -7.05 27.68
C ALA A 497 -23.19 -7.80 28.87
N ALA A 498 -23.26 -7.25 30.10
CA ALA A 498 -22.74 -7.89 31.32
C ALA A 498 -23.50 -9.15 31.72
N GLN A 499 -24.73 -9.31 31.25
CA GLN A 499 -25.54 -10.52 31.55
C GLN A 499 -25.14 -11.71 30.66
N ILE A 500 -24.29 -11.52 29.69
CA ILE A 500 -23.84 -12.56 28.77
C ILE A 500 -22.81 -13.44 29.50
N TYR A 501 -23.14 -14.74 29.67
CA TYR A 501 -22.21 -15.68 30.29
C TYR A 501 -20.90 -15.75 29.50
N GLY A 502 -19.77 -15.67 30.18
CA GLY A 502 -18.44 -15.69 29.56
C GLY A 502 -17.90 -14.31 29.16
N VAL A 503 -18.57 -13.23 29.53
CA VAL A 503 -18.05 -11.87 29.48
C VAL A 503 -17.48 -11.51 30.86
N ASP A 504 -16.20 -11.20 30.94
CA ASP A 504 -15.49 -10.93 32.18
C ASP A 504 -15.53 -9.45 32.59
N SER A 505 -15.45 -8.54 31.60
CA SER A 505 -15.48 -7.11 31.83
C SER A 505 -16.02 -6.40 30.59
N ILE A 506 -16.68 -5.26 30.79
CA ILE A 506 -17.20 -4.41 29.71
C ILE A 506 -16.73 -2.98 29.93
N GLY A 507 -16.09 -2.42 28.95
CA GLY A 507 -15.67 -1.04 28.89
C GLY A 507 -16.25 -0.32 27.67
N MET A 508 -16.30 1.00 27.75
CA MET A 508 -16.75 1.86 26.66
C MET A 508 -15.73 2.97 26.42
N ALA A 509 -15.59 3.35 25.15
CA ALA A 509 -14.74 4.46 24.74
C ALA A 509 -15.37 5.21 23.56
N SER A 510 -15.04 6.47 23.40
CA SER A 510 -15.47 7.29 22.24
C SER A 510 -14.62 7.04 21.00
N ASP A 511 -13.42 6.50 21.17
CA ASP A 511 -12.54 6.11 20.07
C ASP A 511 -11.71 4.89 20.46
N LEU A 512 -11.15 4.21 19.44
CA LEU A 512 -10.30 3.03 19.63
C LEU A 512 -8.83 3.40 19.53
N PRO A 513 -7.96 2.73 20.29
CA PRO A 513 -6.53 2.79 20.00
C PRO A 513 -6.26 2.29 18.58
N LEU A 514 -5.26 2.88 17.90
CA LEU A 514 -4.88 2.58 16.51
C LEU A 514 -5.98 2.92 15.49
N SER A 515 -6.79 3.95 15.76
CA SER A 515 -7.86 4.38 14.84
C SER A 515 -7.36 5.21 13.65
N GLY A 516 -6.08 5.54 13.59
CA GLY A 516 -5.54 6.51 12.64
C GLY A 516 -5.91 7.95 12.99
N ASN A 517 -6.62 8.14 14.11
CA ASN A 517 -7.07 9.42 14.61
C ASN A 517 -6.55 9.61 16.05
N SER A 518 -6.41 10.86 16.48
CA SER A 518 -5.99 11.20 17.83
C SER A 518 -7.15 11.32 18.84
N GLY A 519 -8.36 10.95 18.45
CA GLY A 519 -9.55 11.30 19.20
C GLY A 519 -9.81 12.81 19.09
N HIS A 520 -9.84 13.52 20.22
CA HIS A 520 -9.94 14.96 20.24
C HIS A 520 -8.59 15.58 20.63
N ASP A 521 -8.15 16.58 19.89
CA ASP A 521 -6.96 17.36 20.22
C ASP A 521 -7.33 18.57 21.07
N GLU A 522 -6.87 18.57 22.31
CA GLU A 522 -7.16 19.61 23.28
C GLU A 522 -5.98 20.56 23.44
N GLN A 523 -6.26 21.85 23.36
CA GLN A 523 -5.30 22.89 23.70
C GLN A 523 -5.29 23.03 25.22
N ILE A 524 -4.22 22.58 25.88
CA ILE A 524 -4.13 22.62 27.34
C ILE A 524 -2.99 23.51 27.82
N ARG A 525 -3.24 24.18 28.96
CA ARG A 525 -2.24 24.89 29.74
C ARG A 525 -2.10 24.19 31.08
N VAL A 526 -0.91 23.66 31.34
CA VAL A 526 -0.63 22.95 32.59
C VAL A 526 -0.21 23.96 33.66
N GLU A 527 -0.97 24.03 34.76
CA GLU A 527 -0.67 24.91 35.83
C GLU A 527 0.51 24.39 36.69
N GLY A 528 1.54 25.24 36.91
CA GLY A 528 2.70 24.86 37.71
C GLY A 528 3.75 24.02 37.02
N SER A 529 3.70 23.87 35.70
CA SER A 529 4.75 23.20 34.92
C SER A 529 6.02 24.09 34.89
N ARG A 530 7.21 23.45 34.96
CA ARG A 530 8.51 24.12 34.79
C ARG A 530 8.80 24.56 33.36
N GLU A 531 8.16 23.99 32.38
CA GLU A 531 8.16 24.49 31.01
C GLU A 531 7.29 25.73 30.95
N THR A 532 7.92 26.88 31.12
CA THR A 532 7.35 28.25 31.05
C THR A 532 7.01 28.59 29.58
N SER A 533 6.38 27.75 28.83
CA SER A 533 5.84 28.13 27.52
C SER A 533 4.47 28.77 27.76
N GLN A 534 4.37 30.06 27.45
CA GLN A 534 3.09 30.80 27.36
C GLN A 534 2.18 30.21 26.23
N GLN A 535 2.61 29.18 25.56
CA GLN A 535 1.84 28.52 24.50
C GLN A 535 1.13 27.29 25.04
N ALA A 536 -0.14 27.16 24.70
CA ALA A 536 -0.92 25.95 24.97
C ALA A 536 -0.30 24.75 24.24
N ALA A 537 -0.28 23.60 24.90
CA ALA A 537 0.15 22.36 24.32
C ALA A 537 -1.06 21.60 23.75
N THR A 538 -0.93 21.07 22.54
CA THR A 538 -1.95 20.18 21.98
C THR A 538 -1.74 18.76 22.50
N ILE A 539 -2.73 18.22 23.20
CA ILE A 539 -2.74 16.87 23.77
C ILE A 539 -3.96 16.12 23.26
N SER A 540 -3.73 14.93 22.71
CA SER A 540 -4.80 14.06 22.25
C SER A 540 -5.56 13.43 23.42
N SER A 541 -6.86 13.26 23.26
CA SER A 541 -7.75 12.77 24.32
C SER A 541 -8.84 11.83 23.79
N VAL A 542 -9.34 10.96 24.68
CA VAL A 542 -10.48 10.09 24.43
C VAL A 542 -11.38 10.03 25.66
N ALA A 543 -12.68 9.96 25.46
CA ALA A 543 -13.62 9.74 26.57
C ALA A 543 -13.82 8.24 26.80
N VAL A 544 -13.70 7.76 28.05
CA VAL A 544 -13.78 6.35 28.42
C VAL A 544 -14.61 6.15 29.68
N ASP A 545 -15.13 4.95 29.89
CA ASP A 545 -15.84 4.60 31.13
C ASP A 545 -14.90 4.05 32.22
N GLU A 546 -15.45 3.81 33.39
CA GLU A 546 -14.71 3.29 34.55
C GLU A 546 -14.05 1.92 34.32
N LYS A 547 -14.54 1.11 33.37
CA LYS A 547 -14.11 -0.27 33.12
C LYS A 547 -13.18 -0.39 31.92
N TYR A 548 -13.02 0.66 31.13
CA TYR A 548 -12.17 0.67 29.93
C TYR A 548 -10.77 0.12 30.18
N PHE A 549 -10.08 0.67 31.18
CA PHE A 549 -8.70 0.28 31.49
C PHE A 549 -8.59 -1.21 31.89
N SER A 550 -9.50 -1.70 32.71
CA SER A 550 -9.53 -3.11 33.10
C SER A 550 -9.93 -4.03 31.95
N THR A 551 -10.84 -3.56 31.07
CA THR A 551 -11.25 -4.32 29.89
C THR A 551 -10.14 -4.47 28.88
N LEU A 552 -9.33 -3.44 28.67
CA LEU A 552 -8.16 -3.50 27.79
C LEU A 552 -6.87 -3.95 28.51
N GLY A 553 -6.90 -4.12 29.83
CA GLY A 553 -5.73 -4.55 30.61
C GLY A 553 -4.65 -3.48 30.73
N ILE A 554 -5.03 -2.21 30.67
CA ILE A 554 -4.09 -1.07 30.81
C ILE A 554 -3.75 -0.93 32.31
N PRO A 555 -2.45 -0.94 32.69
CA PRO A 555 -2.06 -0.89 34.09
C PRO A 555 -2.23 0.51 34.69
N VAL A 556 -2.77 0.56 35.90
CA VAL A 556 -2.83 1.80 36.72
C VAL A 556 -1.51 1.94 37.48
N LEU A 557 -0.82 3.05 37.28
CA LEU A 557 0.49 3.31 37.89
C LEU A 557 0.40 4.13 39.19
N ALA A 558 -0.55 5.08 39.22
CA ALA A 558 -0.76 5.92 40.41
C ALA A 558 -2.20 6.48 40.48
N GLY A 559 -2.67 6.82 41.67
CA GLY A 559 -3.98 7.43 41.87
C GLY A 559 -5.16 6.48 41.73
N ARG A 560 -6.27 6.97 41.17
CA ARG A 560 -7.50 6.19 40.94
C ARG A 560 -7.99 6.32 39.52
N LEU A 561 -8.81 5.41 39.08
CA LEU A 561 -9.58 5.50 37.83
C LEU A 561 -10.88 6.29 38.06
N PHE A 562 -11.65 6.46 37.00
CA PHE A 562 -13.00 7.03 37.07
C PHE A 562 -13.94 6.15 37.91
N THR A 563 -14.91 6.79 38.51
CA THR A 563 -15.89 6.14 39.36
C THR A 563 -17.28 6.69 39.05
N SER A 564 -18.30 6.02 39.50
CA SER A 564 -19.69 6.49 39.40
C SER A 564 -19.98 7.82 40.15
N MET A 565 -19.04 8.31 40.95
CA MET A 565 -19.12 9.66 41.57
C MET A 565 -18.68 10.80 40.64
N ASP A 566 -17.91 10.50 39.59
CA ASP A 566 -17.43 11.46 38.62
C ASP A 566 -18.53 11.78 37.58
N MET A 567 -19.65 12.35 38.07
CA MET A 567 -20.84 12.64 37.25
C MET A 567 -20.66 13.94 36.43
N ALA A 568 -21.56 14.17 35.48
CA ALA A 568 -21.53 15.32 34.56
C ALA A 568 -21.48 16.70 35.26
N LYS A 569 -22.00 16.81 36.48
CA LYS A 569 -21.99 18.06 37.26
C LYS A 569 -20.87 18.12 38.30
N ALA A 570 -20.05 17.08 38.44
CA ALA A 570 -18.87 17.09 39.30
C ALA A 570 -17.73 17.85 38.66
N PRO A 571 -16.72 18.33 39.45
CA PRO A 571 -15.50 18.88 38.88
C PRO A 571 -14.87 17.92 37.87
N THR A 572 -14.46 18.44 36.72
CA THR A 572 -13.93 17.59 35.64
C THR A 572 -12.62 16.96 36.04
N VAL A 573 -12.55 15.64 35.91
CA VAL A 573 -11.36 14.85 36.23
C VAL A 573 -10.80 14.19 34.97
N ILE A 574 -9.46 14.04 34.95
CA ILE A 574 -8.77 13.34 33.88
C ILE A 574 -7.86 12.26 34.44
N VAL A 575 -7.69 11.20 33.66
CA VAL A 575 -6.61 10.22 33.79
C VAL A 575 -5.60 10.49 32.68
N ILE A 576 -4.31 10.44 33.01
CA ILE A 576 -3.24 10.72 32.06
C ILE A 576 -2.34 9.51 31.92
N ASN A 577 -1.62 9.42 30.80
CA ASN A 577 -0.59 8.40 30.64
C ASN A 577 0.70 8.80 31.36
N HIS A 578 1.60 7.82 31.54
CA HIS A 578 2.87 8.02 32.25
C HIS A 578 3.74 9.10 31.59
N LEU A 579 3.81 9.11 30.27
CA LEU A 579 4.61 10.07 29.52
C LEU A 579 4.11 11.52 29.71
N MET A 580 2.80 11.73 29.79
CA MET A 580 2.24 13.05 30.11
C MET A 580 2.63 13.49 31.52
N ALA A 581 2.57 12.56 32.50
CA ALA A 581 3.00 12.83 33.86
C ALA A 581 4.49 13.20 33.93
N GLU A 582 5.35 12.44 33.27
CA GLU A 582 6.79 12.69 33.23
C GLU A 582 7.15 14.01 32.52
N LYS A 583 6.48 14.32 31.43
CA LYS A 583 6.73 15.55 30.66
C LYS A 583 6.36 16.82 31.40
N TYR A 584 5.16 16.84 32.03
CA TYR A 584 4.63 18.07 32.61
C TYR A 584 4.88 18.22 34.11
N TRP A 585 5.09 17.12 34.84
CA TRP A 585 5.39 17.10 36.28
C TRP A 585 6.57 16.22 36.64
N PRO A 586 7.76 16.46 36.03
CA PRO A 586 8.94 15.59 36.18
C PRO A 586 9.38 15.47 37.64
N GLY A 587 9.38 14.26 38.18
CA GLY A 587 9.77 13.97 39.56
C GLY A 587 8.75 14.43 40.64
N GLU A 588 7.58 14.90 40.23
CA GLU A 588 6.50 15.27 41.13
C GLU A 588 5.34 14.29 41.03
N ASN A 589 4.48 14.25 42.05
CA ASN A 589 3.23 13.51 42.00
C ASN A 589 2.19 14.32 41.20
N PRO A 590 1.72 13.84 40.03
CA PRO A 590 0.74 14.55 39.22
C PRO A 590 -0.69 14.48 39.79
N ILE A 591 -0.97 13.58 40.75
CA ILE A 591 -2.31 13.41 41.32
C ILE A 591 -2.72 14.67 42.07
N GLY A 592 -3.91 15.19 41.72
CA GLY A 592 -4.45 16.44 42.31
C GLY A 592 -3.96 17.71 41.63
N LYS A 593 -3.00 17.62 40.69
CA LYS A 593 -2.58 18.75 39.86
C LYS A 593 -3.67 19.12 38.86
N THR A 594 -3.65 20.39 38.44
CA THR A 594 -4.66 20.92 37.51
C THR A 594 -4.06 21.32 36.17
N ALA A 595 -4.87 21.19 35.13
CA ALA A 595 -4.61 21.75 33.81
C ALA A 595 -5.86 22.50 33.34
N ARG A 596 -5.67 23.49 32.47
CA ARG A 596 -6.74 24.29 31.90
C ARG A 596 -6.86 23.99 30.41
N ILE A 597 -8.05 23.56 29.99
CA ILE A 597 -8.38 23.42 28.57
C ILE A 597 -8.76 24.80 28.06
N GLU A 598 -8.06 25.29 27.03
CA GLU A 598 -8.29 26.66 26.54
C GLU A 598 -9.65 26.79 25.84
N ASN A 599 -10.06 25.77 25.07
CA ASN A 599 -11.39 25.69 24.50
C ASN A 599 -12.44 25.53 25.64
N GLY A 600 -13.21 26.58 25.89
CA GLY A 600 -14.19 26.60 26.98
C GLY A 600 -13.63 26.97 28.35
N ASN A 601 -12.33 27.28 28.51
CA ASN A 601 -11.69 27.69 29.77
C ASN A 601 -11.97 26.72 30.96
N GLN A 602 -11.99 25.42 30.67
CA GLN A 602 -12.37 24.36 31.60
C GLN A 602 -11.15 23.91 32.44
N LEU A 603 -11.29 23.95 33.78
CA LEU A 603 -10.30 23.39 34.69
C LEU A 603 -10.50 21.89 34.84
N VAL A 604 -9.45 21.09 34.67
CA VAL A 604 -9.44 19.63 34.82
C VAL A 604 -8.43 19.22 35.88
N THR A 605 -8.75 18.20 36.67
CA THR A 605 -7.90 17.69 37.74
C THR A 605 -7.41 16.29 37.44
N VAL A 606 -6.13 16.02 37.55
CA VAL A 606 -5.54 14.70 37.38
C VAL A 606 -5.88 13.81 38.57
N VAL A 607 -6.56 12.70 38.34
CA VAL A 607 -6.95 11.73 39.41
C VAL A 607 -6.20 10.41 39.30
N GLY A 608 -5.65 10.08 38.15
CA GLY A 608 -4.94 8.82 37.92
C GLY A 608 -3.88 8.92 36.84
N VAL A 609 -2.91 8.02 36.94
CA VAL A 609 -1.87 7.81 35.92
C VAL A 609 -1.91 6.35 35.50
N VAL A 610 -1.94 6.12 34.18
CA VAL A 610 -1.96 4.80 33.57
C VAL A 610 -0.71 4.58 32.72
N GLY A 611 -0.48 3.32 32.31
CA GLY A 611 0.59 2.97 31.40
C GLY A 611 0.49 3.68 30.05
N ASP A 612 1.65 3.83 29.38
CA ASP A 612 1.70 4.37 28.03
C ASP A 612 1.15 3.35 27.03
N GLY A 613 0.56 3.83 25.94
CA GLY A 613 0.02 3.03 24.87
C GLY A 613 0.30 3.60 23.49
N LYS A 614 -0.15 2.87 22.46
CA LYS A 614 -0.23 3.31 21.08
C LYS A 614 -1.66 3.76 20.79
N TYR A 615 -1.83 4.97 20.31
CA TYR A 615 -3.12 5.62 20.20
C TYR A 615 -3.59 5.80 18.75
N ILE A 616 -2.71 6.30 17.87
CA ILE A 616 -3.03 6.59 16.47
C ILE A 616 -2.57 5.45 15.57
N ASP A 617 -1.28 5.14 15.62
CA ASP A 617 -0.64 4.12 14.79
C ASP A 617 0.30 3.24 15.61
N ILE A 618 0.50 2.01 15.13
CA ILE A 618 1.36 1.03 15.80
C ILE A 618 2.83 1.45 15.83
N ASP A 619 3.27 2.24 14.85
CA ASP A 619 4.65 2.72 14.70
C ASP A 619 4.87 4.14 15.24
N GLU A 620 3.84 4.77 15.79
CA GLU A 620 3.96 6.11 16.34
C GLU A 620 5.00 6.22 17.47
N PRO A 621 5.66 7.37 17.64
CA PRO A 621 6.43 7.63 18.84
C PRO A 621 5.52 7.74 20.07
N ALA A 622 6.06 7.41 21.26
CA ALA A 622 5.31 7.61 22.49
C ALA A 622 4.93 9.08 22.65
N ARG A 623 3.69 9.35 23.04
CA ARG A 623 3.12 10.70 23.16
C ARG A 623 2.35 10.89 24.45
N PRO A 624 2.29 12.14 24.99
CA PRO A 624 1.36 12.48 26.04
C PRO A 624 -0.07 12.26 25.60
N PHE A 625 -0.89 11.70 26.50
CA PHE A 625 -2.27 11.38 26.22
C PHE A 625 -3.14 11.51 27.48
N MET A 626 -4.39 11.92 27.32
CA MET A 626 -5.31 12.04 28.44
C MET A 626 -6.68 11.41 28.16
N TYR A 627 -7.33 11.00 29.21
CA TYR A 627 -8.63 10.36 29.20
C TYR A 627 -9.63 11.16 29.99
N PHE A 628 -10.84 11.32 29.43
CA PHE A 628 -12.01 11.91 30.11
C PHE A 628 -12.99 10.83 30.51
N ASP A 629 -13.84 11.10 31.49
CA ASP A 629 -14.96 10.22 31.82
C ASP A 629 -16.13 10.47 30.84
N LEU A 630 -16.65 9.39 30.21
CA LEU A 630 -17.83 9.44 29.35
C LEU A 630 -19.07 10.03 30.04
N ASN A 631 -19.17 9.92 31.38
CA ASN A 631 -20.24 10.56 32.12
C ASN A 631 -20.09 12.10 32.19
N GLN A 632 -18.85 12.60 32.17
CA GLN A 632 -18.57 14.05 32.17
C GLN A 632 -18.55 14.61 30.76
N ARG A 633 -17.98 13.86 29.81
CA ARG A 633 -17.92 14.22 28.41
C ARG A 633 -18.73 13.25 27.57
N TYR A 634 -19.92 13.66 27.15
CA TYR A 634 -20.78 12.85 26.30
C TYR A 634 -20.20 12.75 24.90
N GLU A 635 -20.22 11.53 24.35
CA GLU A 635 -19.87 11.25 22.97
C GLU A 635 -20.96 10.37 22.35
N ALA A 636 -21.47 10.77 21.19
CA ALA A 636 -22.52 10.00 20.51
C ALA A 636 -21.99 8.68 19.94
N VAL A 637 -20.78 8.70 19.41
CA VAL A 637 -20.08 7.50 18.92
C VAL A 637 -19.40 6.82 20.08
N VAL A 638 -19.75 5.56 20.29
CA VAL A 638 -19.15 4.75 21.35
C VAL A 638 -18.82 3.35 20.88
N TYR A 639 -17.73 2.85 21.38
CA TYR A 639 -17.25 1.49 21.20
C TYR A 639 -17.50 0.72 22.50
N LEU A 640 -18.44 -0.23 22.46
CA LEU A 640 -18.71 -1.13 23.56
C LEU A 640 -17.79 -2.34 23.44
N MET A 641 -16.83 -2.47 24.34
CA MET A 641 -15.82 -3.51 24.36
C MET A 641 -16.10 -4.50 25.46
N ALA A 642 -16.10 -5.79 25.14
CA ALA A 642 -16.30 -6.87 26.10
C ALA A 642 -15.09 -7.79 26.11
N ARG A 643 -14.42 -7.93 27.25
CA ARG A 643 -13.42 -8.97 27.47
C ARG A 643 -14.12 -10.28 27.69
N THR A 644 -13.78 -11.27 26.88
CA THR A 644 -14.48 -12.55 26.80
C THR A 644 -13.56 -13.72 27.06
N GLN A 645 -14.14 -14.86 27.41
CA GLN A 645 -13.43 -16.11 27.57
C GLN A 645 -13.31 -16.80 26.20
N GLY A 646 -12.07 -17.07 25.75
CA GLY A 646 -11.80 -17.75 24.49
C GLY A 646 -11.95 -16.85 23.27
N ASN A 647 -12.40 -17.41 22.13
CA ASN A 647 -12.47 -16.70 20.86
C ASN A 647 -13.54 -15.60 20.88
N PRO A 648 -13.18 -14.31 20.70
CA PRO A 648 -14.11 -13.20 20.79
C PRO A 648 -15.18 -13.19 19.67
N HIS A 649 -14.93 -13.78 18.52
CA HIS A 649 -15.90 -13.82 17.41
C HIS A 649 -17.21 -14.54 17.77
N GLN A 650 -17.17 -15.55 18.63
CA GLN A 650 -18.38 -16.26 19.07
C GLN A 650 -19.31 -15.41 19.94
N TRP A 651 -18.81 -14.30 20.48
CA TRP A 651 -19.56 -13.41 21.36
C TRP A 651 -20.22 -12.23 20.62
N LEU A 652 -19.82 -11.96 19.37
CA LEU A 652 -20.38 -10.87 18.59
C LEU A 652 -21.90 -11.00 18.39
N THR A 653 -22.39 -12.19 18.05
CA THR A 653 -23.84 -12.44 17.90
C THR A 653 -24.60 -12.32 19.21
N PRO A 654 -24.20 -12.96 20.34
CA PRO A 654 -24.85 -12.76 21.64
C PRO A 654 -24.89 -11.29 22.10
N MET A 655 -23.81 -10.53 21.88
CA MET A 655 -23.78 -9.11 22.20
C MET A 655 -24.74 -8.31 21.32
N SER A 656 -24.77 -8.60 20.03
CA SER A 656 -25.70 -8.01 19.07
C SER A 656 -27.16 -8.26 19.49
N ASP A 657 -27.49 -9.50 19.83
CA ASP A 657 -28.85 -9.88 20.24
C ASP A 657 -29.24 -9.20 21.55
N ALA A 658 -28.30 -9.05 22.49
CA ALA A 658 -28.54 -8.34 23.74
C ALA A 658 -28.87 -6.86 23.52
N LEU A 659 -28.17 -6.17 22.61
CA LEU A 659 -28.46 -4.79 22.30
C LEU A 659 -29.75 -4.61 21.51
N LYS A 660 -30.06 -5.50 20.55
CA LYS A 660 -31.33 -5.49 19.80
C LYS A 660 -32.56 -5.73 20.69
N LYS A 661 -32.40 -6.38 21.86
CA LYS A 661 -33.48 -6.48 22.86
C LYS A 661 -33.76 -5.14 23.57
N LEU A 662 -32.77 -4.24 23.63
CA LEU A 662 -32.97 -2.90 24.17
C LEU A 662 -33.69 -2.00 23.18
N ASP A 663 -33.30 -2.07 21.93
CA ASP A 663 -33.93 -1.39 20.80
C ASP A 663 -33.70 -2.22 19.50
N PRO A 664 -34.79 -2.81 18.93
CA PRO A 664 -34.69 -3.60 17.71
C PRO A 664 -34.23 -2.81 16.46
N GLN A 665 -34.34 -1.49 16.50
CA GLN A 665 -33.93 -0.60 15.40
C GLN A 665 -32.48 -0.13 15.53
N LEU A 666 -31.79 -0.51 16.63
CA LEU A 666 -30.41 -0.07 16.87
C LEU A 666 -29.48 -0.60 15.79
N PHE A 667 -28.84 0.31 15.09
CA PHE A 667 -27.79 -0.01 14.15
C PHE A 667 -26.43 0.05 14.84
N PHE A 668 -25.63 -0.98 14.66
CA PHE A 668 -24.27 -1.06 15.15
C PHE A 668 -23.45 -2.01 14.29
N GLN A 669 -22.14 -1.86 14.33
CA GLN A 669 -21.20 -2.76 13.68
C GLN A 669 -20.52 -3.65 14.73
N THR A 670 -20.14 -4.85 14.31
CA THR A 670 -19.51 -5.84 15.18
C THR A 670 -18.12 -6.19 14.66
N LEU A 671 -17.13 -6.21 15.53
CA LEU A 671 -15.76 -6.61 15.21
C LEU A 671 -15.03 -7.09 16.46
N THR A 672 -13.81 -7.60 16.29
CA THR A 672 -12.96 -7.91 17.43
C THR A 672 -11.78 -6.96 17.50
N MET A 673 -11.21 -6.74 18.68
CA MET A 673 -10.01 -5.91 18.84
C MET A 673 -8.79 -6.51 18.12
N ASP A 674 -8.75 -7.85 17.98
CA ASP A 674 -7.71 -8.52 17.18
C ASP A 674 -7.86 -8.24 15.69
N ASP A 675 -9.08 -8.21 15.13
CA ASP A 675 -9.31 -7.82 13.74
C ASP A 675 -8.88 -6.38 13.49
N TRP A 676 -9.24 -5.49 14.42
CA TRP A 676 -8.86 -4.08 14.39
C TRP A 676 -7.35 -3.89 14.39
N THR A 677 -6.66 -4.52 15.33
CA THR A 677 -5.18 -4.45 15.43
C THR A 677 -4.50 -5.08 14.21
N ASN A 678 -5.04 -6.21 13.71
CA ASN A 678 -4.54 -6.85 12.50
C ASN A 678 -4.70 -5.98 11.25
N PHE A 679 -5.70 -5.11 11.22
CA PHE A 679 -5.89 -4.17 10.13
C PHE A 679 -4.74 -3.16 10.03
N SER A 680 -4.25 -2.64 11.14
CA SER A 680 -3.06 -1.75 11.17
C SER A 680 -1.80 -2.44 10.60
N LEU A 681 -1.72 -3.77 10.69
CA LEU A 681 -0.62 -4.58 10.10
C LEU A 681 -0.87 -4.98 8.64
N TYR A 682 -2.03 -4.64 8.06
CA TYR A 682 -2.39 -5.09 6.72
C TYR A 682 -1.42 -4.60 5.63
N ILE A 683 -1.11 -3.30 5.62
CA ILE A 683 -0.18 -2.71 4.64
C ILE A 683 1.25 -3.26 4.79
N PRO A 684 1.86 -3.34 5.98
CA PRO A 684 3.14 -4.01 6.17
C PRO A 684 3.17 -5.48 5.69
N ARG A 685 2.12 -6.25 5.98
CA ARG A 685 1.99 -7.64 5.50
C ARG A 685 1.89 -7.72 3.98
N LEU A 686 1.12 -6.84 3.35
CA LEU A 686 1.00 -6.77 1.89
C LEU A 686 2.35 -6.46 1.24
N ILE A 687 3.09 -5.49 1.77
CA ILE A 687 4.45 -5.16 1.30
C ILE A 687 5.37 -6.37 1.42
N LEU A 688 5.35 -7.08 2.56
CA LEU A 688 6.15 -8.29 2.75
C LEU A 688 5.78 -9.39 1.74
N VAL A 689 4.50 -9.64 1.51
CA VAL A 689 4.05 -10.65 0.54
C VAL A 689 4.54 -10.29 -0.87
N CYS A 690 4.33 -9.05 -1.30
CA CYS A 690 4.78 -8.58 -2.60
C CYS A 690 6.30 -8.69 -2.76
N THR A 691 7.06 -8.20 -1.79
CA THR A 691 8.54 -8.26 -1.84
C THR A 691 9.06 -9.69 -1.77
N SER A 692 8.41 -10.58 -1.00
CA SER A 692 8.77 -12.01 -0.92
C SER A 692 8.54 -12.74 -2.23
N VAL A 693 7.44 -12.44 -2.94
CA VAL A 693 7.19 -13.00 -4.28
C VAL A 693 8.31 -12.59 -5.24
N PHE A 694 8.64 -11.30 -5.29
CA PHE A 694 9.73 -10.81 -6.16
C PHE A 694 11.10 -11.35 -5.73
N GLY A 695 11.36 -11.47 -4.43
CA GLY A 695 12.57 -12.06 -3.88
C GLY A 695 12.71 -13.54 -4.26
N GLY A 696 11.63 -14.31 -4.16
CA GLY A 696 11.57 -15.70 -4.60
C GLY A 696 11.82 -15.84 -6.11
N LEU A 697 11.23 -14.98 -6.93
CA LEU A 697 11.47 -14.94 -8.38
C LEU A 697 12.94 -14.60 -8.70
N ALA A 698 13.52 -13.59 -8.04
CA ALA A 698 14.92 -13.23 -8.19
C ALA A 698 15.84 -14.39 -7.81
N PHE A 699 15.53 -15.10 -6.71
CA PHE A 699 16.28 -16.27 -6.24
C PHE A 699 16.25 -17.44 -7.24
N VAL A 700 15.07 -17.76 -7.77
CA VAL A 700 14.93 -18.80 -8.81
C VAL A 700 15.70 -18.41 -10.07
N LEU A 701 15.60 -17.15 -10.51
CA LEU A 701 16.34 -16.67 -11.67
C LEU A 701 17.85 -16.71 -11.45
N ALA A 702 18.33 -16.38 -10.24
CA ALA A 702 19.74 -16.46 -9.89
C ALA A 702 20.24 -17.93 -9.88
N ALA A 703 19.43 -18.85 -9.34
CA ALA A 703 19.75 -20.27 -9.34
C ALA A 703 19.85 -20.83 -10.78
N VAL A 704 18.89 -20.49 -11.63
CA VAL A 704 18.88 -20.90 -13.06
C VAL A 704 20.09 -20.34 -13.81
N GLY A 705 20.44 -19.07 -13.58
CA GLY A 705 21.59 -18.44 -14.22
C GLY A 705 22.91 -19.03 -13.79
N LEU A 706 23.07 -19.25 -12.50
CA LEU A 706 24.27 -19.89 -11.93
C LEU A 706 24.40 -21.32 -12.42
N TYR A 707 23.32 -22.11 -12.41
CA TYR A 707 23.30 -23.46 -12.96
C TYR A 707 23.71 -23.47 -14.43
N GLY A 708 23.12 -22.61 -15.27
CA GLY A 708 23.46 -22.47 -16.68
C GLY A 708 24.94 -22.12 -16.92
N ALA A 709 25.47 -21.18 -16.14
CA ALA A 709 26.86 -20.76 -16.24
C ALA A 709 27.85 -21.88 -15.84
N VAL A 710 27.55 -22.61 -14.77
CA VAL A 710 28.38 -23.73 -14.28
C VAL A 710 28.29 -24.89 -15.27
N PHE A 711 27.09 -25.30 -15.68
CA PHE A 711 26.88 -26.39 -16.65
C PHE A 711 27.63 -26.16 -17.95
N TYR A 712 27.56 -24.93 -18.48
CA TYR A 712 28.29 -24.59 -19.71
C TYR A 712 29.81 -24.56 -19.50
N SER A 713 30.30 -24.01 -18.36
CA SER A 713 31.73 -23.99 -18.04
C SER A 713 32.33 -25.39 -17.95
N VAL A 714 31.59 -26.33 -17.39
CA VAL A 714 31.96 -27.73 -17.30
C VAL A 714 31.93 -28.39 -18.68
N SER A 715 30.88 -28.11 -19.48
CA SER A 715 30.74 -28.64 -20.85
C SER A 715 31.87 -28.18 -21.78
N GLU A 716 32.30 -26.92 -21.66
CA GLU A 716 33.40 -26.36 -22.49
C GLU A 716 34.75 -27.00 -22.18
N ARG A 717 34.94 -27.51 -20.97
CA ARG A 717 36.15 -28.19 -20.52
C ARG A 717 36.05 -29.72 -20.56
N LYS A 718 35.13 -30.28 -21.34
CA LYS A 718 34.86 -31.71 -21.41
C LYS A 718 36.14 -32.52 -21.69
N LYS A 719 36.95 -32.08 -22.66
CA LYS A 719 38.25 -32.77 -22.99
C LYS A 719 39.24 -32.71 -21.82
N GLU A 720 39.41 -31.54 -21.17
CA GLU A 720 40.30 -31.36 -20.03
C GLU A 720 39.88 -32.25 -18.87
N LEU A 721 38.57 -32.26 -18.55
CA LEU A 721 38.01 -33.07 -17.47
C LEU A 721 38.13 -34.58 -17.79
N GLY A 722 37.89 -34.99 -19.04
CA GLY A 722 38.04 -36.37 -19.51
C GLY A 722 39.50 -36.84 -19.37
N ILE A 723 40.48 -36.05 -19.76
CA ILE A 723 41.91 -36.34 -19.61
C ILE A 723 42.28 -36.51 -18.12
N ARG A 724 41.79 -35.63 -17.22
CA ARG A 724 42.06 -35.73 -15.79
C ARG A 724 41.47 -37.01 -15.17
N VAL A 725 40.27 -37.40 -15.61
CA VAL A 725 39.64 -38.65 -15.17
C VAL A 725 40.44 -39.84 -15.66
N ALA A 726 40.89 -39.81 -16.94
CA ALA A 726 41.73 -40.83 -17.49
C ALA A 726 43.11 -40.98 -16.76
N LEU A 727 43.61 -39.85 -16.21
CA LEU A 727 44.83 -39.81 -15.38
C LEU A 727 44.59 -40.13 -13.89
N GLY A 728 43.37 -40.58 -13.49
CA GLY A 728 43.05 -41.04 -12.14
C GLY A 728 42.50 -40.00 -11.19
N ALA A 729 42.05 -38.84 -11.66
CA ALA A 729 41.41 -37.84 -10.81
C ALA A 729 40.09 -38.35 -10.21
N ALA A 730 39.94 -38.29 -8.86
CA ALA A 730 38.70 -38.70 -8.23
C ALA A 730 37.53 -37.73 -8.53
N PRO A 731 36.28 -38.21 -8.56
CA PRO A 731 35.11 -37.35 -8.76
C PRO A 731 35.01 -36.21 -7.74
N ARG A 732 35.54 -36.39 -6.53
CA ARG A 732 35.63 -35.37 -5.47
C ARG A 732 36.54 -34.20 -5.86
N ASP A 733 37.63 -34.45 -6.58
CA ASP A 733 38.59 -33.42 -6.99
C ASP A 733 38.00 -32.55 -8.09
N LEU A 734 37.29 -33.15 -9.00
CA LEU A 734 36.52 -32.42 -10.05
C LEU A 734 35.44 -31.53 -9.40
N TRP A 735 34.70 -32.08 -8.45
CA TRP A 735 33.69 -31.32 -7.73
C TRP A 735 34.27 -30.15 -6.95
N LYS A 736 35.35 -30.36 -6.19
CA LYS A 736 36.05 -29.27 -5.46
C LYS A 736 36.52 -28.17 -6.38
N MET A 737 37.03 -28.49 -7.56
CA MET A 737 37.48 -27.51 -8.56
C MET A 737 36.32 -26.67 -9.08
N ILE A 738 35.20 -27.29 -9.46
CA ILE A 738 33.97 -26.62 -9.95
C ILE A 738 33.40 -25.76 -8.81
N LEU A 739 33.28 -26.31 -7.60
CA LEU A 739 32.75 -25.59 -6.45
C LEU A 739 33.60 -24.37 -6.12
N ARG A 740 34.95 -24.49 -6.08
CA ARG A 740 35.85 -23.37 -5.80
C ARG A 740 35.63 -22.21 -6.80
N GLN A 741 35.56 -22.53 -8.08
CA GLN A 741 35.34 -21.50 -9.11
C GLN A 741 33.96 -20.85 -8.96
N THR A 742 32.93 -21.62 -8.69
CA THR A 742 31.56 -21.11 -8.50
C THR A 742 31.46 -20.25 -7.23
N CYS A 743 32.09 -20.71 -6.13
CA CYS A 743 32.12 -19.97 -4.87
C CYS A 743 32.79 -18.60 -5.01
N VAL A 744 33.87 -18.47 -5.77
CA VAL A 744 34.53 -17.16 -6.01
C VAL A 744 33.58 -16.19 -6.70
N VAL A 745 32.89 -16.65 -7.75
CA VAL A 745 31.92 -15.80 -8.50
C VAL A 745 30.77 -15.41 -7.59
N THR A 746 30.21 -16.35 -6.84
CA THR A 746 29.08 -16.08 -5.94
C THR A 746 29.51 -15.21 -4.77
N ALA A 747 30.63 -15.47 -4.11
CA ALA A 747 31.10 -14.66 -3.00
C ALA A 747 31.33 -13.19 -3.41
N THR A 748 31.96 -12.98 -4.58
CA THR A 748 32.11 -11.62 -5.13
C THR A 748 30.75 -10.95 -5.37
N GLY A 749 29.80 -11.69 -5.96
CA GLY A 749 28.43 -11.17 -6.18
C GLY A 749 27.71 -10.87 -4.86
N VAL A 750 27.82 -11.74 -3.85
CA VAL A 750 27.25 -11.53 -2.51
C VAL A 750 27.87 -10.31 -1.83
N CYS A 751 29.18 -10.15 -1.88
CA CYS A 751 29.84 -8.96 -1.31
C CYS A 751 29.36 -7.66 -1.97
N LEU A 752 29.26 -7.64 -3.30
CA LEU A 752 28.69 -6.50 -4.03
C LEU A 752 27.22 -6.28 -3.68
N GLY A 753 26.45 -7.37 -3.54
CA GLY A 753 25.05 -7.32 -3.16
C GLY A 753 24.85 -6.83 -1.72
N ILE A 754 25.70 -7.20 -0.78
CA ILE A 754 25.70 -6.68 0.60
C ILE A 754 25.97 -5.17 0.58
N ALA A 755 26.99 -4.71 -0.16
CA ALA A 755 27.26 -3.29 -0.27
C ALA A 755 26.08 -2.51 -0.87
N GLY A 756 25.48 -3.03 -1.95
CA GLY A 756 24.27 -2.48 -2.55
C GLY A 756 23.06 -2.55 -1.60
N GLY A 757 22.91 -3.62 -0.83
CA GLY A 757 21.87 -3.79 0.18
C GLY A 757 21.95 -2.78 1.32
N ILE A 758 23.18 -2.44 1.77
CA ILE A 758 23.39 -1.38 2.77
C ILE A 758 22.94 -0.02 2.21
N LEU A 759 23.29 0.29 0.97
CA LEU A 759 22.84 1.54 0.34
C LEU A 759 21.31 1.56 0.16
N ALA A 760 20.72 0.46 -0.31
CA ALA A 760 19.26 0.35 -0.47
C ALA A 760 18.53 0.44 0.86
N SER A 761 19.05 -0.17 1.94
CA SER A 761 18.44 -0.11 3.28
C SER A 761 18.39 1.31 3.83
N ALA A 762 19.40 2.13 3.54
CA ALA A 762 19.41 3.54 3.94
C ALA A 762 18.30 4.35 3.25
N LEU A 763 18.00 4.05 1.97
CA LEU A 763 16.93 4.71 1.20
C LEU A 763 15.52 4.33 1.67
N VAL A 764 15.34 3.09 2.17
CA VAL A 764 14.02 2.58 2.58
C VAL A 764 13.79 2.71 4.09
N ARG A 765 14.74 3.27 4.82
CA ARG A 765 14.71 3.35 6.29
C ARG A 765 13.44 3.99 6.84
N SER A 766 12.95 5.05 6.21
CA SER A 766 11.73 5.75 6.61
C SER A 766 10.45 4.90 6.48
N GLN A 767 10.52 3.79 5.77
CA GLN A 767 9.38 2.88 5.54
C GLN A 767 9.46 1.59 6.38
N LEU A 768 10.51 1.45 7.21
CA LEU A 768 10.77 0.24 7.99
C LEU A 768 10.78 0.57 9.48
N TYR A 769 9.95 -0.12 10.25
CA TYR A 769 9.84 0.06 11.69
C TYR A 769 10.91 -0.73 12.47
N GLY A 770 11.59 -0.05 13.38
CA GLY A 770 12.50 -0.67 14.35
C GLY A 770 13.67 -1.46 13.74
N VAL A 771 14.01 -1.19 12.46
CA VAL A 771 15.08 -1.87 11.74
C VAL A 771 16.31 -0.98 11.67
N ARG A 772 17.46 -1.52 12.05
CA ARG A 772 18.75 -0.84 11.89
C ARG A 772 19.17 -0.87 10.42
N PRO A 773 19.89 0.14 9.91
CA PRO A 773 20.40 0.13 8.54
C PRO A 773 21.21 -1.10 8.18
N VAL A 774 21.90 -1.67 9.16
CA VAL A 774 22.68 -2.91 9.03
C VAL A 774 22.16 -3.92 10.07
N GLU A 775 21.24 -4.76 9.64
CA GLU A 775 20.74 -5.91 10.42
C GLU A 775 21.57 -7.15 10.11
N TRP A 776 22.63 -7.38 10.87
CA TRP A 776 23.60 -8.47 10.63
C TRP A 776 22.92 -9.85 10.51
N SER A 777 21.85 -10.09 11.24
CA SER A 777 21.08 -11.34 11.15
C SER A 777 20.50 -11.58 9.77
N VAL A 778 19.95 -10.55 9.14
CA VAL A 778 19.39 -10.60 7.78
C VAL A 778 20.51 -10.81 6.77
N PHE A 779 21.59 -10.05 6.87
CA PHE A 779 22.72 -10.14 5.95
C PHE A 779 23.37 -11.53 5.99
N LEU A 780 23.55 -12.09 7.19
CA LEU A 780 24.08 -13.43 7.37
C LEU A 780 23.14 -14.51 6.81
N ALA A 781 21.84 -14.40 7.10
CA ALA A 781 20.84 -15.34 6.58
C ALA A 781 20.81 -15.35 5.05
N VAL A 782 20.86 -14.18 4.41
CA VAL A 782 20.91 -14.05 2.94
C VAL A 782 22.22 -14.63 2.40
N ALA A 783 23.37 -14.35 3.02
CA ALA A 783 24.66 -14.90 2.61
C ALA A 783 24.67 -16.44 2.69
N LEU A 784 24.13 -17.02 3.77
CA LEU A 784 23.99 -18.47 3.94
C LEU A 784 23.04 -19.08 2.90
N THR A 785 21.92 -18.44 2.62
CA THR A 785 20.95 -18.86 1.59
C THR A 785 21.60 -18.89 0.21
N MET A 786 22.33 -17.82 -0.14
CA MET A 786 23.06 -17.75 -1.41
C MET A 786 24.21 -18.76 -1.49
N GLY A 787 24.89 -19.02 -0.36
CA GLY A 787 25.92 -20.07 -0.25
C GLY A 787 25.32 -21.47 -0.46
N GLY A 788 24.20 -21.77 0.19
CA GLY A 788 23.45 -23.02 0.01
C GLY A 788 23.00 -23.23 -1.44
N MET A 789 22.44 -22.19 -2.06
CA MET A 789 22.06 -22.20 -3.48
C MET A 789 23.28 -22.50 -4.36
N THR A 790 24.45 -21.91 -4.07
CA THR A 790 25.69 -22.13 -4.83
C THR A 790 26.14 -23.59 -4.77
N VAL A 791 26.16 -24.17 -3.58
CA VAL A 791 26.52 -25.58 -3.40
C VAL A 791 25.56 -26.51 -4.14
N LEU A 792 24.25 -26.27 -4.04
CA LEU A 792 23.22 -27.06 -4.71
C LEU A 792 23.30 -26.97 -6.24
N THR A 793 23.48 -25.77 -6.78
CA THR A 793 23.60 -25.54 -8.22
C THR A 793 24.90 -26.11 -8.76
N ALA A 794 26.02 -25.94 -8.08
CA ALA A 794 27.29 -26.52 -8.48
C ALA A 794 27.25 -28.06 -8.46
N TYR A 795 26.61 -28.65 -7.44
CA TYR A 795 26.46 -30.12 -7.34
C TYR A 795 25.57 -30.66 -8.47
N SER A 796 24.41 -30.03 -8.70
CA SER A 796 23.47 -30.49 -9.75
C SER A 796 24.06 -30.37 -11.15
N ALA A 797 24.85 -29.34 -11.42
CA ALA A 797 25.53 -29.14 -12.69
C ALA A 797 26.73 -30.10 -12.88
N ALA A 798 27.44 -30.47 -11.84
CA ALA A 798 28.58 -31.40 -11.87
C ALA A 798 28.16 -32.89 -11.94
N ARG A 799 27.02 -33.24 -11.35
CA ARG A 799 26.53 -34.61 -11.20
C ARG A 799 26.54 -35.47 -12.49
N PRO A 800 26.08 -35.00 -13.66
CA PRO A 800 26.11 -35.77 -14.90
C PRO A 800 27.52 -36.17 -15.30
N TRP A 801 28.49 -35.29 -15.09
CA TRP A 801 29.89 -35.45 -15.44
C TRP A 801 30.67 -36.37 -14.49
N MET A 802 30.27 -36.38 -13.21
CA MET A 802 30.86 -37.28 -12.20
C MET A 802 30.45 -38.76 -12.40
N ARG A 803 29.38 -39.00 -13.19
CA ARG A 803 28.85 -40.35 -13.49
C ARG A 803 29.12 -40.82 -14.92
N ALA A 804 29.67 -39.92 -15.78
CA ALA A 804 29.95 -40.24 -17.17
C ALA A 804 31.11 -41.22 -17.27
N ASP A 805 30.99 -42.22 -18.20
CA ASP A 805 32.03 -43.15 -18.52
C ASP A 805 33.24 -42.43 -19.19
N PRO A 806 34.47 -42.55 -18.70
CA PRO A 806 35.67 -41.94 -19.28
C PRO A 806 35.84 -42.26 -20.76
N MET A 807 35.52 -43.47 -21.19
CA MET A 807 35.69 -43.96 -22.56
C MET A 807 34.72 -43.28 -23.54
N GLU A 808 33.47 -43.02 -23.16
CA GLU A 808 32.49 -42.25 -23.98
C GLU A 808 32.93 -40.80 -24.19
N SER A 809 33.59 -40.21 -23.18
CA SER A 809 34.02 -38.79 -23.22
C SER A 809 35.18 -38.56 -24.21
N VAL A 810 35.98 -39.61 -24.50
CA VAL A 810 37.11 -39.56 -25.42
C VAL A 810 36.67 -39.98 -26.85
N ARG A 811 35.68 -40.85 -27.00
CA ARG A 811 35.20 -41.41 -28.30
C ARG A 811 34.33 -40.47 -29.14
N HIS A 812 33.65 -39.50 -28.50
CA HIS A 812 32.80 -38.48 -29.11
C HIS A 812 33.47 -37.09 -29.18
N ALA A 813 34.77 -37.01 -28.98
CA ALA A 813 35.62 -35.84 -29.10
C ALA A 813 36.45 -35.90 -30.42
#